data_4fd02f06cd500c16693bc15708537a4f
#
_entry.id   4fd02f06cd500c16693bc15708537a4f
#
_cell.length_a   1.000
_cell.length_b   1.000
_cell.length_c   1.000
_cell.angle_alpha   90.00
_cell.angle_beta   90.00
_cell.angle_gamma   90.00
#
_symmetry.space_group_name_H-M   'P 1'
#
loop_
_entity.id
_entity.type
_entity.pdbx_description
1 polymer ?
#
loop_
_entity_poly.entity_id
_entity_poly.type
_entity_poly.pdbx_seq_one_letter_code
_entity_poly.pdbx_strand_id
1 'polypeptide(L)'
;TSYLVQPLDSVVPITRGHPDESTTTAPSGVPLTLFNGDGRFSGKNPTGPYYGQLARNTPLRFSIPEGASYLRSEVDQASYVQCPDTAGISITGDMEFQLDLTLDNWNSSQILAAKWASGQASWLLLLWNDGTLQFQWSQDGSSINAARTSVSVPLPPSRRMSLRVTLAVATGTVTYYTGPPGLSSPSWTQLGSPIVLGANNVFNSTAPLQIGYGPSSGTGFFGYYGKLHAAQLLSGIGGTAKASPDFTAQTPGTTSFSDAQSNTWTLEGTAEISGRDYRIHAEASAWPQFWDPTGHDVTVQLTAAGPLRRLGQNANRQVFASAMRRAYQRLTGPTAPVAYWPAEDGANSTQIASGLGGPAMQVSVPPQFGGNSGFLCSSPIPALAAGSTWSGAVPAYTGGVDNVLRFLMQVPAAGDVNGGIIARMYTRGTITRADLVYGTGGGLTMNVYQGSTLLSSFGPFSFSVNGELLRVSLELQASGGNVSCNIVTLQVGAFSGIGDGGTQTGATVGNVTQVVINPGGLLTGTAIGQISVQPVWETLYDLGSALNAWQGEAAGARFKRLCDEEAIVFRGQGNLAASTPMGPQTPEALTTLWQECADADRGAIYEPRQQLALGYRTRASMLNQGAAAAIPYSMLMAPLLPTEDDQIIANDVTCTQNQDGSFSEQAQATGPLNIQSPSQDPDGVGRYAVSVPVNLAADSQLDGEASWIRHMGTVDEPRYPALCVDLASTESGVASIFSALLGLDIGDRVTVTGTPPWLPPDGIDLLIQGVTENIWLKKLNLSLACVPSSPWNVMTWNDPVWGRWASDGSALAAGVSSSATSLSVSTTNPGSPLWTTSAGDLPFDILVAGERMTVTAISGASSPQAFTVVRSVNSVVKAQTAGAPLTLFYPPIWSL
;
A
#
# COMPACT_ATOMS: atom_id res chain seq x y z
N THR A 1 23.68 -14.15 11.35
CA THR A 1 23.76 -15.61 11.53
C THR A 1 22.36 -16.11 11.83
N SER A 2 21.85 -17.09 11.08
CA SER A 2 20.55 -17.74 11.34
C SER A 2 20.78 -19.11 11.98
N TYR A 3 19.92 -19.46 12.92
CA TYR A 3 19.96 -20.74 13.62
C TYR A 3 18.62 -21.47 13.41
N LEU A 4 18.69 -22.73 13.02
CA LEU A 4 17.52 -23.59 12.90
C LEU A 4 17.27 -24.30 14.22
N VAL A 5 16.09 -24.09 14.80
CA VAL A 5 15.71 -24.67 16.10
C VAL A 5 14.33 -25.30 15.97
N GLN A 6 14.17 -26.50 16.57
CA GLN A 6 12.87 -27.16 16.66
C GLN A 6 12.19 -26.78 17.98
N PRO A 7 10.90 -26.33 17.98
CA PRO A 7 10.17 -26.07 19.22
C PRO A 7 9.80 -27.38 19.92
N LEU A 8 9.54 -27.28 21.24
CA LEU A 8 9.09 -28.38 22.09
C LEU A 8 7.55 -28.54 22.11
N ASP A 9 6.84 -27.53 21.58
CA ASP A 9 5.38 -27.51 21.61
C ASP A 9 4.80 -28.69 20.83
N SER A 10 3.71 -29.25 21.35
CA SER A 10 2.94 -30.28 20.65
C SER A 10 2.08 -29.75 19.52
N VAL A 11 1.76 -28.45 19.56
CA VAL A 11 1.11 -27.69 18.49
C VAL A 11 1.62 -26.25 18.54
N VAL A 12 2.01 -25.72 17.40
CA VAL A 12 2.41 -24.32 17.24
C VAL A 12 1.25 -23.58 16.56
N PRO A 13 0.49 -22.75 17.29
CA PRO A 13 -0.54 -21.92 16.71
C PRO A 13 0.08 -20.65 16.13
N ILE A 14 -0.26 -20.32 14.88
CA ILE A 14 0.12 -19.09 14.20
C ILE A 14 -1.15 -18.35 13.85
N THR A 15 -1.24 -17.08 14.24
CA THR A 15 -2.41 -16.23 13.96
C THR A 15 -2.01 -15.02 13.13
N ARG A 16 -2.83 -14.67 12.12
CA ARG A 16 -2.61 -13.49 11.26
C ARG A 16 -3.95 -12.89 10.86
N GLY A 17 -4.00 -11.55 10.71
CA GLY A 17 -5.17 -10.80 10.26
C GLY A 17 -6.22 -10.55 11.34
N HIS A 18 -7.46 -10.49 10.92
CA HIS A 18 -8.61 -10.27 11.81
C HIS A 18 -9.06 -11.60 12.43
N PRO A 19 -9.29 -11.67 13.73
CA PRO A 19 -9.89 -12.86 14.35
C PRO A 19 -11.37 -13.05 13.95
N ASP A 20 -12.08 -11.94 13.65
CA ASP A 20 -13.48 -11.92 13.21
C ASP A 20 -13.78 -10.63 12.41
N GLU A 21 -14.99 -10.51 11.84
CA GLU A 21 -15.42 -9.38 10.99
C GLU A 21 -15.50 -8.04 11.74
N SER A 22 -15.72 -8.07 13.05
CA SER A 22 -15.96 -6.86 13.86
C SER A 22 -14.69 -6.19 14.38
N THR A 23 -13.51 -6.80 14.18
CA THR A 23 -12.25 -6.35 14.78
C THR A 23 -11.32 -5.70 13.76
N THR A 24 -10.33 -4.98 14.26
CA THR A 24 -9.21 -4.45 13.44
C THR A 24 -8.09 -5.49 13.32
N THR A 25 -7.20 -5.31 12.36
CA THR A 25 -6.05 -6.20 12.16
C THR A 25 -5.20 -6.28 13.43
N ALA A 26 -5.12 -7.49 13.99
CA ALA A 26 -4.25 -7.78 15.12
C ALA A 26 -2.81 -8.07 14.64
N PRO A 27 -1.77 -7.79 15.47
CA PRO A 27 -0.43 -8.25 15.17
C PRO A 27 -0.39 -9.78 15.00
N SER A 28 0.27 -10.27 13.97
CA SER A 28 0.51 -11.70 13.80
C SER A 28 1.24 -12.26 15.01
N GLY A 29 0.95 -13.50 15.39
CA GLY A 29 1.51 -14.08 16.59
C GLY A 29 1.88 -15.53 16.48
N VAL A 30 2.96 -15.92 17.17
CA VAL A 30 3.36 -17.30 17.39
C VAL A 30 3.98 -17.47 18.78
N PRO A 31 3.36 -18.23 19.70
CA PRO A 31 3.99 -18.69 20.91
C PRO A 31 4.88 -19.91 20.61
N LEU A 32 6.05 -19.98 21.23
CA LEU A 32 7.01 -21.06 21.06
C LEU A 32 7.66 -21.44 22.38
N THR A 33 7.88 -22.72 22.60
CA THR A 33 8.67 -23.24 23.70
C THR A 33 9.96 -23.86 23.16
N LEU A 34 11.11 -23.37 23.59
CA LEU A 34 12.42 -23.87 23.16
C LEU A 34 13.16 -24.52 24.31
N PHE A 35 13.84 -25.64 24.03
CA PHE A 35 14.74 -26.24 25.01
C PHE A 35 15.94 -25.33 25.30
N ASN A 36 16.24 -25.12 26.58
CA ASN A 36 17.32 -24.25 27.05
C ASN A 36 18.20 -24.87 28.12
N GLY A 37 18.23 -26.20 28.22
CA GLY A 37 19.06 -26.91 29.23
C GLY A 37 20.55 -26.66 29.12
N ASP A 38 21.03 -26.24 27.96
CA ASP A 38 22.43 -25.82 27.74
C ASP A 38 22.63 -24.27 27.84
N GLY A 39 21.60 -23.53 28.18
CA GLY A 39 21.65 -22.08 28.37
C GLY A 39 21.84 -21.27 27.09
N ARG A 40 21.71 -21.87 25.89
CA ARG A 40 21.93 -21.18 24.61
C ARG A 40 21.01 -20.00 24.38
N PHE A 41 19.75 -20.11 24.80
CA PHE A 41 18.75 -19.05 24.66
C PHE A 41 18.71 -18.09 25.86
N SER A 42 19.68 -18.17 26.74
CA SER A 42 19.87 -17.21 27.82
C SER A 42 20.73 -16.02 27.32
N GLY A 43 20.13 -15.01 26.74
CA GLY A 43 20.85 -13.93 26.06
C GLY A 43 21.82 -13.12 26.93
N LYS A 44 21.71 -13.25 28.26
CA LYS A 44 22.63 -12.65 29.24
C LYS A 44 23.67 -13.63 29.80
N ASN A 45 23.64 -14.89 29.37
CA ASN A 45 24.65 -15.88 29.76
C ASN A 45 25.92 -15.66 28.97
N PRO A 46 27.06 -15.20 29.59
CA PRO A 46 28.29 -14.87 28.86
C PRO A 46 29.01 -16.08 28.27
N THR A 47 28.66 -17.31 28.73
CA THR A 47 29.19 -18.55 28.18
C THR A 47 28.29 -19.18 27.13
N GLY A 48 27.09 -18.63 26.93
CA GLY A 48 26.15 -19.11 25.93
C GLY A 48 26.52 -18.65 24.51
N PRO A 49 26.30 -19.51 23.49
CA PRO A 49 26.68 -19.23 22.10
C PRO A 49 25.96 -18.00 21.50
N TYR A 50 24.84 -17.57 22.07
CA TYR A 50 24.06 -16.43 21.59
C TYR A 50 24.12 -15.22 22.55
N TYR A 51 25.16 -15.17 23.40
CA TYR A 51 25.36 -14.01 24.28
C TYR A 51 25.41 -12.70 23.52
N GLY A 52 24.60 -11.74 23.97
CA GLY A 52 24.50 -10.42 23.33
C GLY A 52 23.76 -10.40 21.97
N GLN A 53 23.34 -11.55 21.44
CA GLN A 53 22.62 -11.65 20.17
C GLN A 53 21.09 -11.73 20.37
N LEU A 54 20.66 -12.31 21.51
CA LEU A 54 19.24 -12.43 21.83
C LEU A 54 18.77 -11.23 22.66
N ALA A 55 17.92 -10.43 22.09
CA ALA A 55 17.33 -9.25 22.71
C ALA A 55 15.84 -9.15 22.41
N ARG A 56 15.18 -8.12 22.95
CA ARG A 56 13.83 -7.75 22.50
C ARG A 56 13.88 -7.39 21.02
N ASN A 57 12.82 -7.77 20.32
CA ASN A 57 12.67 -7.57 18.87
C ASN A 57 13.71 -8.33 18.01
N THR A 58 14.29 -9.41 18.54
CA THR A 58 15.09 -10.33 17.73
C THR A 58 14.18 -10.97 16.68
N PRO A 59 14.51 -10.87 15.37
CA PRO A 59 13.70 -11.46 14.32
C PRO A 59 13.65 -12.98 14.42
N LEU A 60 12.47 -13.55 14.20
CA LEU A 60 12.18 -14.98 14.23
C LEU A 60 11.31 -15.35 13.04
N ARG A 61 11.64 -16.46 12.39
CA ARG A 61 10.84 -17.06 11.32
C ARG A 61 10.43 -18.47 11.70
N PHE A 62 9.16 -18.78 11.52
CA PHE A 62 8.68 -20.16 11.60
C PHE A 62 8.39 -20.69 10.20
N SER A 63 8.89 -21.87 9.86
CA SER A 63 8.75 -22.45 8.53
C SER A 63 8.51 -23.95 8.59
N ILE A 64 7.88 -24.48 7.55
CA ILE A 64 7.75 -25.92 7.26
C ILE A 64 8.59 -26.25 6.02
N PRO A 65 8.96 -27.54 5.80
CA PRO A 65 9.57 -27.96 4.57
C PRO A 65 8.63 -27.68 3.37
N GLU A 66 9.15 -27.13 2.28
CA GLU A 66 8.47 -27.04 1.00
C GLU A 66 8.85 -28.22 0.10
N GLY A 67 7.93 -28.68 -0.75
CA GLY A 67 8.17 -29.86 -1.57
C GLY A 67 9.23 -29.66 -2.68
N ALA A 68 9.40 -28.44 -3.17
CA ALA A 68 10.39 -28.08 -4.18
C ALA A 68 11.20 -26.85 -3.73
N SER A 69 12.47 -26.83 -4.10
CA SER A 69 13.31 -25.66 -3.84
C SER A 69 12.96 -24.48 -4.75
N TYR A 70 13.38 -23.30 -4.36
CA TYR A 70 13.24 -22.06 -5.15
C TYR A 70 14.37 -21.08 -4.78
N LEU A 71 14.66 -20.16 -5.67
CA LEU A 71 15.52 -19.03 -5.35
C LEU A 71 14.69 -17.98 -4.61
N ARG A 72 15.09 -17.69 -3.38
CA ARG A 72 14.52 -16.61 -2.56
C ARG A 72 15.41 -15.39 -2.69
N SER A 73 14.81 -14.27 -3.04
CA SER A 73 15.44 -12.97 -2.97
C SER A 73 14.83 -12.16 -1.85
N GLU A 74 15.64 -11.55 -1.00
CA GLU A 74 15.21 -10.58 0.01
C GLU A 74 15.33 -9.15 -0.52
N VAL A 75 14.77 -8.20 0.24
CA VAL A 75 14.57 -6.79 -0.11
C VAL A 75 15.85 -6.02 -0.42
N ASP A 76 17.01 -6.54 -0.12
CA ASP A 76 18.23 -5.79 -0.37
C ASP A 76 18.57 -5.81 -1.87
N GLN A 77 19.01 -4.67 -2.37
CA GLN A 77 19.33 -4.45 -3.78
C GLN A 77 20.49 -5.30 -4.29
N ALA A 78 21.08 -6.14 -3.45
CA ALA A 78 22.24 -6.97 -3.75
C ALA A 78 21.94 -8.48 -3.74
N SER A 79 20.67 -8.88 -3.66
CA SER A 79 20.25 -10.29 -3.57
C SER A 79 19.75 -10.80 -4.92
N TYR A 80 20.61 -11.55 -5.64
CA TYR A 80 20.31 -12.04 -6.98
C TYR A 80 21.14 -13.28 -7.31
N VAL A 81 20.90 -13.86 -8.46
CA VAL A 81 21.77 -14.88 -9.03
C VAL A 81 22.36 -14.38 -10.35
N GLN A 82 23.61 -14.66 -10.60
CA GLN A 82 24.30 -14.23 -11.82
C GLN A 82 25.07 -15.34 -12.53
N CYS A 83 25.17 -15.18 -13.83
CA CYS A 83 26.03 -15.96 -14.70
C CYS A 83 27.01 -15.01 -15.41
N PRO A 84 28.33 -15.25 -15.35
CA PRO A 84 29.30 -14.47 -16.11
C PRO A 84 29.01 -14.48 -17.60
N ASP A 85 29.45 -13.42 -18.30
CA ASP A 85 29.27 -13.36 -19.75
C ASP A 85 29.97 -14.52 -20.47
N THR A 86 29.25 -15.12 -21.39
CA THR A 86 29.73 -16.13 -22.32
C THR A 86 29.17 -15.85 -23.73
N ALA A 87 29.86 -16.31 -24.75
CA ALA A 87 29.37 -16.16 -26.12
C ALA A 87 27.98 -16.79 -26.34
N GLY A 88 27.62 -17.78 -25.51
CA GLY A 88 26.31 -18.43 -25.58
C GLY A 88 25.14 -17.52 -25.16
N ILE A 89 25.33 -16.68 -24.16
CA ILE A 89 24.28 -15.79 -23.61
C ILE A 89 24.31 -14.39 -24.20
N SER A 90 25.24 -14.11 -25.14
CA SER A 90 25.34 -12.81 -25.81
C SER A 90 24.55 -12.83 -27.11
N ILE A 91 23.21 -12.69 -27.00
CA ILE A 91 22.28 -12.72 -28.11
C ILE A 91 22.16 -11.32 -28.72
N THR A 92 22.40 -11.19 -30.02
CA THR A 92 22.34 -9.92 -30.76
C THR A 92 21.16 -9.86 -31.74
N GLY A 93 20.50 -10.99 -32.01
CA GLY A 93 19.33 -11.13 -32.85
C GLY A 93 18.03 -11.27 -32.05
N ASP A 94 17.05 -11.90 -32.70
CA ASP A 94 15.78 -12.24 -32.03
C ASP A 94 16.02 -13.01 -30.76
N MET A 95 15.26 -12.69 -29.72
CA MET A 95 15.41 -13.31 -28.43
C MET A 95 14.07 -13.52 -27.72
N GLU A 96 14.10 -14.47 -26.81
CA GLU A 96 13.01 -14.74 -25.91
C GLU A 96 13.54 -14.96 -24.49
N PHE A 97 12.87 -14.39 -23.50
CA PHE A 97 13.14 -14.64 -22.10
C PHE A 97 11.88 -15.12 -21.41
N GLN A 98 12.00 -16.19 -20.63
CA GLN A 98 10.92 -16.79 -19.85
C GLN A 98 11.32 -16.88 -18.39
N LEU A 99 10.33 -16.74 -17.51
CA LEU A 99 10.53 -16.77 -16.07
C LEU A 99 9.33 -17.43 -15.39
N ASP A 100 9.56 -18.47 -14.56
CA ASP A 100 8.57 -19.04 -13.65
C ASP A 100 8.79 -18.43 -12.25
N LEU A 101 7.81 -17.75 -11.73
CA LEU A 101 7.96 -16.94 -10.52
C LEU A 101 6.67 -16.92 -9.67
N THR A 102 6.84 -16.65 -8.38
CA THR A 102 5.76 -16.28 -7.47
C THR A 102 5.96 -14.83 -7.06
N LEU A 103 5.02 -13.95 -7.40
CA LEU A 103 5.05 -12.53 -7.05
C LEU A 103 4.43 -12.29 -5.68
N ASP A 104 5.24 -11.80 -4.72
CA ASP A 104 4.75 -11.41 -3.39
C ASP A 104 4.41 -9.92 -3.30
N ASN A 105 4.92 -9.10 -4.22
CA ASN A 105 4.68 -7.67 -4.27
C ASN A 105 4.85 -7.13 -5.69
N TRP A 106 3.91 -6.31 -6.18
CA TRP A 106 3.98 -5.66 -7.50
C TRP A 106 3.77 -4.14 -7.46
N ASN A 107 3.76 -3.56 -6.28
CA ASN A 107 3.66 -2.11 -6.09
C ASN A 107 5.01 -1.41 -5.90
N SER A 108 6.11 -2.09 -6.15
CA SER A 108 7.44 -1.51 -6.31
C SER A 108 7.98 -1.89 -7.69
N SER A 109 8.67 -0.95 -8.32
CA SER A 109 9.36 -1.25 -9.57
C SER A 109 10.48 -2.24 -9.32
N GLN A 110 10.43 -3.41 -9.95
CA GLN A 110 11.33 -4.54 -9.73
C GLN A 110 12.06 -4.92 -11.02
N ILE A 111 13.33 -5.25 -10.90
CA ILE A 111 14.09 -5.82 -12.01
C ILE A 111 13.98 -7.34 -11.93
N LEU A 112 13.38 -7.95 -12.95
CA LEU A 112 13.20 -9.40 -13.03
C LEU A 112 14.45 -10.08 -13.58
N ALA A 113 15.06 -9.52 -14.61
CA ALA A 113 16.31 -10.01 -15.18
C ALA A 113 17.01 -8.91 -15.96
N ALA A 114 18.34 -8.99 -16.05
CA ALA A 114 19.16 -8.02 -16.77
C ALA A 114 20.45 -8.63 -17.30
N LYS A 115 20.86 -8.18 -18.49
CA LYS A 115 22.23 -8.26 -18.97
C LYS A 115 22.72 -6.83 -19.19
N TRP A 116 23.16 -6.19 -18.07
CA TRP A 116 23.30 -4.74 -18.03
C TRP A 116 24.42 -4.27 -17.12
N ALA A 117 25.24 -3.34 -17.60
CA ALA A 117 26.19 -2.57 -16.82
C ALA A 117 26.37 -1.18 -17.47
N SER A 118 27.00 -0.24 -16.78
CA SER A 118 27.27 1.09 -17.32
C SER A 118 28.11 1.01 -18.60
N GLY A 119 27.62 1.56 -19.71
CA GLY A 119 28.25 1.47 -21.03
C GLY A 119 28.23 0.06 -21.65
N GLN A 120 27.51 -0.88 -21.05
CA GLN A 120 27.37 -2.27 -21.46
C GLN A 120 25.90 -2.72 -21.38
N ALA A 121 24.97 -1.84 -21.70
CA ALA A 121 23.55 -2.13 -21.69
C ALA A 121 23.18 -3.06 -22.85
N SER A 122 22.74 -4.27 -22.56
CA SER A 122 22.19 -5.19 -23.56
C SER A 122 20.66 -5.19 -23.50
N TRP A 123 20.10 -5.80 -22.46
CA TRP A 123 18.65 -5.83 -22.24
C TRP A 123 18.31 -5.94 -20.75
N LEU A 124 17.06 -5.55 -20.41
CA LEU A 124 16.54 -5.48 -19.05
C LEU A 124 15.03 -5.73 -19.08
N LEU A 125 14.53 -6.60 -18.21
CA LEU A 125 13.09 -6.84 -18.01
C LEU A 125 12.67 -6.29 -16.64
N LEU A 126 11.70 -5.39 -16.66
CA LEU A 126 11.17 -4.67 -15.51
C LEU A 126 9.71 -5.02 -15.28
N LEU A 127 9.33 -5.11 -14.00
CA LEU A 127 7.96 -4.99 -13.52
C LEU A 127 7.82 -3.62 -12.85
N TRP A 128 6.90 -2.79 -13.32
CA TRP A 128 6.62 -1.48 -12.77
C TRP A 128 5.66 -1.55 -11.57
N ASN A 129 5.63 -0.48 -10.79
CA ASN A 129 4.78 -0.35 -9.59
C ASN A 129 3.27 -0.29 -9.87
N ASP A 130 2.85 -0.27 -11.11
CA ASP A 130 1.47 -0.40 -11.58
C ASP A 130 1.17 -1.81 -12.14
N GLY A 131 2.10 -2.74 -12.00
CA GLY A 131 1.98 -4.11 -12.49
C GLY A 131 2.26 -4.28 -13.98
N THR A 132 2.66 -3.23 -14.70
CA THR A 132 3.01 -3.34 -16.13
C THR A 132 4.43 -3.85 -16.33
N LEU A 133 4.67 -4.58 -17.42
CA LEU A 133 6.00 -5.04 -17.80
C LEU A 133 6.65 -4.07 -18.79
N GLN A 134 7.94 -3.85 -18.65
CA GLN A 134 8.76 -3.12 -19.61
C GLN A 134 10.00 -3.91 -19.97
N PHE A 135 10.25 -4.04 -21.25
CA PHE A 135 11.50 -4.56 -21.81
C PHE A 135 12.31 -3.40 -22.37
N GLN A 136 13.55 -3.30 -21.93
CA GLN A 136 14.51 -2.32 -22.42
C GLN A 136 15.65 -3.04 -23.10
N TRP A 137 16.15 -2.49 -24.22
CA TRP A 137 17.36 -3.00 -24.87
C TRP A 137 18.14 -1.87 -25.53
N SER A 138 19.39 -2.12 -25.77
CA SER A 138 20.30 -1.19 -26.44
C SER A 138 20.90 -1.80 -27.68
N GLN A 139 21.21 -1.01 -28.68
CA GLN A 139 21.95 -1.42 -29.88
C GLN A 139 23.45 -1.08 -29.80
N ASP A 140 23.84 -0.15 -28.94
CA ASP A 140 25.18 0.42 -28.85
C ASP A 140 25.80 0.36 -27.43
N GLY A 141 25.06 -0.18 -26.46
CA GLY A 141 25.46 -0.25 -25.05
C GLY A 141 25.11 0.96 -24.22
N SER A 142 24.50 2.02 -24.79
CA SER A 142 24.20 3.28 -24.12
C SER A 142 22.82 3.86 -24.45
N SER A 143 22.43 3.83 -25.74
CA SER A 143 21.12 4.30 -26.18
C SER A 143 20.04 3.24 -25.89
N ILE A 144 18.94 3.62 -25.23
CA ILE A 144 17.95 2.68 -24.71
C ILE A 144 16.66 2.75 -25.53
N ASN A 145 16.21 1.61 -26.02
CA ASN A 145 14.85 1.38 -26.50
C ASN A 145 14.02 0.81 -25.34
N ALA A 146 12.79 1.26 -25.18
CA ALA A 146 11.93 0.85 -24.09
C ALA A 146 10.51 0.56 -24.59
N ALA A 147 10.07 -0.69 -24.48
CA ALA A 147 8.71 -1.11 -24.77
C ALA A 147 8.03 -1.44 -23.44
N ARG A 148 6.88 -0.80 -23.14
CA ARG A 148 6.12 -1.05 -21.92
C ARG A 148 4.68 -1.43 -22.28
N THR A 149 4.19 -2.54 -21.72
CA THR A 149 2.78 -2.91 -21.89
C THR A 149 1.84 -1.93 -21.22
N SER A 150 0.67 -1.71 -21.81
CA SER A 150 -0.41 -0.91 -21.21
C SER A 150 -1.31 -1.71 -20.27
N VAL A 151 -1.09 -3.02 -20.18
CA VAL A 151 -1.89 -3.94 -19.37
C VAL A 151 -1.03 -4.49 -18.25
N SER A 152 -1.54 -4.43 -17.03
CA SER A 152 -0.89 -5.02 -15.86
C SER A 152 -0.91 -6.54 -15.92
N VAL A 153 0.09 -7.17 -15.34
CA VAL A 153 0.17 -8.64 -15.21
C VAL A 153 -1.03 -9.11 -14.35
N PRO A 154 -1.90 -9.99 -14.87
CA PRO A 154 -2.97 -10.57 -14.08
C PRO A 154 -2.37 -11.51 -13.04
N LEU A 155 -2.63 -11.27 -11.74
CA LEU A 155 -2.20 -12.20 -10.69
C LEU A 155 -3.13 -13.40 -10.60
N PRO A 156 -2.61 -14.61 -10.81
CA PRO A 156 -3.38 -15.80 -10.44
C PRO A 156 -3.50 -15.88 -8.91
N PRO A 157 -4.53 -16.58 -8.41
CA PRO A 157 -4.72 -16.76 -6.96
C PRO A 157 -3.51 -17.36 -6.25
N SER A 158 -2.79 -18.29 -6.89
CA SER A 158 -1.55 -18.89 -6.38
C SER A 158 -0.36 -17.92 -6.37
N ARG A 159 -0.50 -16.73 -6.99
CA ARG A 159 0.58 -15.76 -7.25
C ARG A 159 1.76 -16.33 -8.05
N ARG A 160 1.73 -17.62 -8.39
CA ARG A 160 2.74 -18.28 -9.23
C ARG A 160 2.27 -18.34 -10.66
N MET A 161 3.13 -17.87 -11.56
CA MET A 161 2.87 -17.84 -13.00
C MET A 161 4.16 -17.92 -13.78
N SER A 162 4.04 -18.11 -15.08
CA SER A 162 5.15 -17.88 -16.00
C SER A 162 4.94 -16.59 -16.76
N LEU A 163 6.02 -15.83 -16.93
CA LEU A 163 6.11 -14.66 -17.79
C LEU A 163 7.00 -14.98 -18.99
N ARG A 164 6.65 -14.40 -20.14
CA ARG A 164 7.44 -14.52 -21.36
C ARG A 164 7.48 -13.17 -22.07
N VAL A 165 8.67 -12.76 -22.50
CA VAL A 165 8.88 -11.62 -23.39
C VAL A 165 9.63 -12.06 -24.63
N THR A 166 9.22 -11.57 -25.80
CA THR A 166 9.90 -11.81 -27.07
C THR A 166 10.29 -10.48 -27.72
N LEU A 167 11.46 -10.45 -28.35
CA LEU A 167 11.93 -9.35 -29.19
C LEU A 167 12.25 -9.88 -30.59
N ALA A 168 11.56 -9.34 -31.60
CA ALA A 168 11.89 -9.54 -33.00
C ALA A 168 12.67 -8.31 -33.48
N VAL A 169 13.98 -8.42 -33.67
CA VAL A 169 14.89 -7.30 -33.99
C VAL A 169 14.64 -6.68 -35.36
N ALA A 170 14.19 -7.44 -36.31
CA ALA A 170 13.92 -6.97 -37.68
C ALA A 170 12.83 -5.88 -37.74
N THR A 171 11.92 -5.86 -36.78
CA THR A 171 10.85 -4.89 -36.67
C THR A 171 10.91 -4.11 -35.34
N GLY A 172 11.79 -4.49 -34.40
CA GLY A 172 11.81 -3.97 -33.04
C GLY A 172 10.50 -4.24 -32.29
N THR A 173 9.88 -5.40 -32.57
CA THR A 173 8.60 -5.77 -31.98
C THR A 173 8.81 -6.52 -30.68
N VAL A 174 8.27 -5.98 -29.59
CA VAL A 174 8.22 -6.63 -28.28
C VAL A 174 6.81 -7.13 -27.99
N THR A 175 6.69 -8.39 -27.59
CA THR A 175 5.40 -8.99 -27.20
C THR A 175 5.56 -9.67 -25.84
N TYR A 176 4.57 -9.48 -24.98
CA TYR A 176 4.51 -10.04 -23.63
C TYR A 176 3.44 -11.13 -23.56
N TYR A 177 3.69 -12.10 -22.71
CA TYR A 177 2.76 -13.20 -22.45
C TYR A 177 2.79 -13.57 -20.97
N THR A 178 1.66 -14.12 -20.52
CA THR A 178 1.54 -14.83 -19.24
C THR A 178 1.17 -16.29 -19.50
N GLY A 179 1.50 -17.16 -18.58
CA GLY A 179 1.18 -18.59 -18.66
C GLY A 179 1.07 -19.25 -17.29
N PRO A 180 0.59 -20.49 -17.25
CA PRO A 180 0.57 -21.27 -16.03
C PRO A 180 1.99 -21.52 -15.49
N PRO A 181 2.15 -21.92 -14.20
CA PRO A 181 3.45 -22.26 -13.64
C PRO A 181 4.21 -23.31 -14.44
N GLY A 182 5.53 -23.11 -14.60
CA GLY A 182 6.44 -24.02 -15.31
C GLY A 182 6.75 -23.57 -16.73
N LEU A 183 7.97 -23.89 -17.22
CA LEU A 183 8.47 -23.47 -18.52
C LEU A 183 8.47 -24.59 -19.57
N SER A 184 8.18 -25.84 -19.19
CA SER A 184 8.35 -27.03 -20.04
C SER A 184 7.23 -27.25 -21.08
N SER A 185 6.04 -26.70 -20.87
CA SER A 185 4.93 -26.81 -21.83
C SER A 185 3.85 -25.77 -21.59
N PRO A 186 4.18 -24.49 -21.62
CA PRO A 186 3.24 -23.46 -21.24
C PRO A 186 2.25 -23.16 -22.37
N SER A 187 0.98 -23.04 -22.02
CA SER A 187 0.00 -22.32 -22.85
C SER A 187 0.17 -20.82 -22.60
N TRP A 188 0.70 -20.12 -23.57
CA TRP A 188 0.95 -18.69 -23.47
C TRP A 188 -0.28 -17.88 -23.88
N THR A 189 -0.69 -16.95 -23.02
CA THR A 189 -1.70 -15.93 -23.32
C THR A 189 -1.01 -14.58 -23.50
N GLN A 190 -1.25 -13.92 -24.62
CA GLN A 190 -0.66 -12.62 -24.91
C GLN A 190 -1.17 -11.56 -23.91
N LEU A 191 -0.24 -10.75 -23.36
CA LEU A 191 -0.51 -9.66 -22.43
C LEU A 191 -0.39 -8.31 -23.16
N GLY A 192 -1.53 -7.69 -23.45
CA GLY A 192 -1.60 -6.44 -24.19
C GLY A 192 -1.26 -6.62 -25.68
N SER A 193 -1.19 -5.51 -26.41
CA SER A 193 -0.82 -5.49 -27.82
C SER A 193 0.70 -5.49 -28.00
N PRO A 194 1.25 -6.08 -29.08
CA PRO A 194 2.65 -5.96 -29.42
C PRO A 194 3.08 -4.51 -29.60
N ILE A 195 4.28 -4.17 -29.18
CA ILE A 195 4.84 -2.81 -29.24
C ILE A 195 5.95 -2.79 -30.29
N VAL A 196 5.84 -1.93 -31.30
CA VAL A 196 6.77 -1.82 -32.43
C VAL A 196 7.55 -0.52 -32.33
N LEU A 197 8.90 -0.63 -32.22
CA LEU A 197 9.80 0.53 -32.12
C LEU A 197 10.75 0.69 -33.35
N GLY A 198 10.60 -0.17 -34.36
CA GLY A 198 11.44 -0.19 -35.54
C GLY A 198 12.64 -1.15 -35.43
N ALA A 199 13.23 -1.51 -36.57
CA ALA A 199 14.35 -2.48 -36.67
C ALA A 199 15.53 -2.03 -35.79
N ASN A 200 16.03 -2.94 -34.95
CA ASN A 200 17.07 -2.59 -33.97
C ASN A 200 17.74 -3.83 -33.36
N ASN A 201 19.03 -3.99 -33.48
CA ASN A 201 19.78 -5.10 -32.90
C ASN A 201 19.93 -4.99 -31.39
N VAL A 202 20.31 -6.08 -30.73
CA VAL A 202 20.68 -6.10 -29.31
C VAL A 202 22.20 -6.01 -29.20
N PHE A 203 22.68 -5.12 -28.32
CA PHE A 203 24.13 -4.92 -28.10
C PHE A 203 24.79 -6.16 -27.51
N ASN A 204 25.93 -6.54 -28.07
CA ASN A 204 26.78 -7.62 -27.55
C ASN A 204 27.53 -7.13 -26.29
N SER A 205 26.94 -7.27 -25.14
CA SER A 205 27.45 -6.80 -23.85
C SER A 205 28.31 -7.85 -23.18
N THR A 206 29.36 -7.40 -22.49
CA THR A 206 30.17 -8.23 -21.57
C THR A 206 29.64 -8.27 -20.16
N ALA A 207 28.49 -7.62 -19.88
CA ALA A 207 27.85 -7.68 -18.57
C ALA A 207 27.37 -9.10 -18.25
N PRO A 208 27.40 -9.52 -16.98
CA PRO A 208 26.81 -10.79 -16.58
C PRO A 208 25.30 -10.80 -16.81
N LEU A 209 24.74 -11.99 -16.99
CA LEU A 209 23.29 -12.19 -16.94
C LEU A 209 22.89 -12.34 -15.48
N GLN A 210 22.00 -11.46 -15.02
CA GLN A 210 21.49 -11.40 -13.65
C GLN A 210 19.99 -11.67 -13.62
N ILE A 211 19.53 -12.45 -12.65
CA ILE A 211 18.10 -12.72 -12.42
C ILE A 211 17.76 -12.27 -11.00
N GLY A 212 16.69 -11.48 -10.88
CA GLY A 212 16.25 -10.87 -9.64
C GLY A 212 16.87 -9.51 -9.33
N TYR A 213 17.79 -9.02 -10.16
CA TYR A 213 18.45 -7.72 -10.02
C TYR A 213 19.05 -7.25 -11.36
N GLY A 214 19.43 -6.00 -11.41
CA GLY A 214 20.24 -5.39 -12.47
C GLY A 214 20.55 -3.94 -12.12
N PRO A 215 21.73 -3.42 -12.48
CA PRO A 215 22.03 -2.01 -12.31
C PRO A 215 21.13 -1.19 -13.24
N SER A 216 20.30 -0.33 -12.68
CA SER A 216 19.53 0.65 -13.47
C SER A 216 20.19 2.02 -13.44
N SER A 217 20.05 2.81 -14.49
CA SER A 217 20.53 4.18 -14.55
C SER A 217 19.65 5.17 -13.76
N GLY A 218 18.68 4.68 -12.98
CA GLY A 218 17.73 5.51 -12.21
C GLY A 218 17.58 5.07 -10.77
N THR A 219 17.29 6.02 -9.89
CA THR A 219 16.87 5.78 -8.52
C THR A 219 15.45 5.25 -8.50
N GLY A 220 15.17 4.17 -7.75
CA GLY A 220 13.82 3.68 -7.50
C GLY A 220 13.48 2.28 -8.02
N PHE A 221 14.43 1.55 -8.60
CA PHE A 221 14.25 0.13 -8.91
C PHE A 221 14.86 -0.74 -7.82
N PHE A 222 14.11 -1.77 -7.44
CA PHE A 222 14.49 -2.73 -6.41
C PHE A 222 14.75 -4.10 -7.04
N GLY A 223 15.47 -4.95 -6.33
CA GLY A 223 15.57 -6.35 -6.64
C GLY A 223 14.19 -7.03 -6.60
N TYR A 224 14.11 -8.21 -7.16
CA TYR A 224 12.88 -9.00 -7.21
C TYR A 224 12.45 -9.46 -5.79
N TYR A 225 11.14 -9.48 -5.57
CA TYR A 225 10.53 -9.95 -4.33
C TYR A 225 9.61 -11.13 -4.59
N GLY A 226 9.93 -12.28 -4.01
CA GLY A 226 9.14 -13.48 -4.14
C GLY A 226 10.01 -14.73 -4.34
N LYS A 227 9.41 -15.75 -4.95
CA LYS A 227 10.08 -17.00 -5.27
C LYS A 227 10.35 -17.07 -6.77
N LEU A 228 11.60 -17.36 -7.16
CA LEU A 228 11.95 -17.66 -8.53
C LEU A 228 12.16 -19.18 -8.65
N HIS A 229 11.45 -19.80 -9.57
CA HIS A 229 11.44 -21.26 -9.74
C HIS A 229 12.33 -21.69 -10.87
N ALA A 230 12.25 -21.03 -12.04
CA ALA A 230 13.09 -21.29 -13.18
C ALA A 230 13.16 -20.08 -14.11
N ALA A 231 14.19 -19.99 -14.93
CA ALA A 231 14.26 -19.02 -16.01
C ALA A 231 14.82 -19.67 -17.28
N GLN A 232 14.56 -19.06 -18.43
CA GLN A 232 15.10 -19.52 -19.70
C GLN A 232 15.35 -18.35 -20.65
N LEU A 233 16.57 -18.28 -21.21
CA LEU A 233 16.95 -17.34 -22.26
C LEU A 233 17.14 -18.13 -23.55
N LEU A 234 16.42 -17.78 -24.62
CA LEU A 234 16.47 -18.43 -25.93
C LEU A 234 17.03 -17.47 -26.98
N SER A 235 17.85 -17.99 -27.86
CA SER A 235 18.27 -17.33 -29.10
C SER A 235 17.24 -17.63 -30.19
N GLY A 236 16.55 -16.60 -30.66
CA GLY A 236 15.37 -16.68 -31.49
C GLY A 236 14.07 -16.88 -30.68
N ILE A 237 12.96 -16.47 -31.28
CA ILE A 237 11.61 -16.68 -30.70
C ILE A 237 11.23 -18.14 -30.86
N GLY A 238 10.99 -18.86 -29.74
CA GLY A 238 10.83 -20.31 -29.74
C GLY A 238 12.10 -21.09 -30.15
N GLY A 239 13.26 -20.43 -30.07
CA GLY A 239 14.53 -20.95 -30.51
C GLY A 239 15.28 -21.81 -29.49
N THR A 240 16.60 -21.84 -29.59
CA THR A 240 17.45 -22.68 -28.75
C THR A 240 17.75 -22.02 -27.43
N ALA A 241 17.54 -22.73 -26.32
CA ALA A 241 17.92 -22.27 -24.98
C ALA A 241 19.44 -22.05 -24.88
N LYS A 242 19.85 -20.88 -24.36
CA LYS A 242 21.21 -20.47 -24.12
C LYS A 242 21.57 -20.42 -22.65
N ALA A 243 20.56 -20.18 -21.81
CA ALA A 243 20.63 -20.32 -20.36
C ALA A 243 19.30 -20.86 -19.87
N SER A 244 19.33 -21.76 -18.86
CA SER A 244 18.11 -22.35 -18.29
C SER A 244 18.32 -22.75 -16.83
N PRO A 245 18.57 -21.77 -15.91
CA PRO A 245 18.66 -22.10 -14.50
C PRO A 245 17.33 -22.61 -13.96
N ASP A 246 17.38 -23.79 -13.36
CA ASP A 246 16.26 -24.42 -12.65
C ASP A 246 16.58 -24.43 -11.15
N PHE A 247 15.91 -23.55 -10.40
CA PHE A 247 16.11 -23.42 -8.96
C PHE A 247 15.38 -24.52 -8.19
N THR A 248 14.39 -25.15 -8.82
CA THR A 248 13.61 -26.24 -8.20
C THR A 248 14.41 -27.52 -8.08
N ALA A 249 15.39 -27.72 -8.95
CA ALA A 249 16.30 -28.85 -8.96
C ALA A 249 17.50 -28.67 -8.02
N GLN A 250 17.68 -27.49 -7.38
CA GLN A 250 18.84 -27.25 -6.53
C GLN A 250 18.59 -27.68 -5.09
N THR A 251 19.64 -28.12 -4.41
CA THR A 251 19.58 -28.44 -2.99
C THR A 251 19.57 -27.15 -2.16
N PRO A 252 18.72 -27.04 -1.12
CA PRO A 252 18.71 -25.89 -0.23
C PRO A 252 20.10 -25.58 0.34
N GLY A 253 20.48 -24.30 0.31
CA GLY A 253 21.79 -23.83 0.74
C GLY A 253 22.88 -23.87 -0.31
N THR A 254 22.56 -24.31 -1.55
CA THR A 254 23.50 -24.20 -2.68
C THR A 254 23.80 -22.74 -2.99
N THR A 255 25.09 -22.39 -3.13
CA THR A 255 25.54 -21.03 -3.45
C THR A 255 26.02 -20.88 -4.89
N SER A 256 26.28 -21.99 -5.59
CA SER A 256 26.63 -22.01 -7.01
C SER A 256 26.21 -23.33 -7.64
N PHE A 257 25.78 -23.29 -8.90
CA PHE A 257 25.37 -24.48 -9.66
C PHE A 257 25.53 -24.25 -11.17
N SER A 258 25.47 -25.32 -11.98
CA SER A 258 25.46 -25.22 -13.43
C SER A 258 24.09 -25.57 -14.01
N ASP A 259 23.67 -24.83 -15.03
CA ASP A 259 22.44 -25.13 -15.79
C ASP A 259 22.68 -26.20 -16.89
N ALA A 260 21.63 -26.58 -17.59
CA ALA A 260 21.68 -27.59 -18.65
C ALA A 260 22.55 -27.16 -19.87
N GLN A 261 22.84 -25.86 -20.00
CA GLN A 261 23.74 -25.30 -21.02
C GLN A 261 25.19 -25.13 -20.53
N SER A 262 25.49 -25.67 -19.34
CA SER A 262 26.81 -25.58 -18.68
C SER A 262 27.21 -24.16 -18.27
N ASN A 263 26.25 -23.24 -18.13
CA ASN A 263 26.50 -21.93 -17.54
C ASN A 263 26.61 -22.07 -16.02
N THR A 264 27.62 -21.47 -15.42
CA THR A 264 27.78 -21.44 -13.96
C THR A 264 27.03 -20.25 -13.38
N TRP A 265 26.12 -20.51 -12.44
CA TRP A 265 25.35 -19.52 -11.73
C TRP A 265 25.86 -19.39 -10.29
N THR A 266 26.02 -18.16 -9.81
CA THR A 266 26.45 -17.85 -8.45
C THR A 266 25.42 -16.97 -7.78
N LEU A 267 25.06 -17.28 -6.52
CA LEU A 267 24.18 -16.48 -5.70
C LEU A 267 24.95 -15.34 -5.04
N GLU A 268 24.37 -14.16 -5.05
CA GLU A 268 24.97 -12.94 -4.52
C GLU A 268 24.10 -12.35 -3.38
N GLY A 269 24.73 -11.62 -2.47
CA GLY A 269 24.07 -10.96 -1.36
C GLY A 269 23.41 -11.93 -0.39
N THR A 270 22.12 -11.73 -0.12
CA THR A 270 21.32 -12.59 0.77
C THR A 270 20.42 -13.58 0.00
N ALA A 271 20.62 -13.71 -1.31
CA ALA A 271 19.91 -14.70 -2.11
C ALA A 271 20.22 -16.12 -1.63
N GLU A 272 19.19 -16.97 -1.54
CA GLU A 272 19.34 -18.36 -1.09
C GLU A 272 18.48 -19.31 -1.90
N ILE A 273 18.98 -20.52 -2.14
CA ILE A 273 18.14 -21.64 -2.54
C ILE A 273 17.46 -22.15 -1.27
N SER A 274 16.16 -21.96 -1.17
CA SER A 274 15.34 -22.33 -0.03
C SER A 274 14.44 -23.51 -0.38
N GLY A 275 14.29 -24.44 0.56
CA GLY A 275 13.30 -25.52 0.51
C GLY A 275 12.27 -25.38 1.63
N ARG A 276 12.00 -24.15 2.10
CA ARG A 276 11.14 -23.88 3.25
C ARG A 276 10.03 -22.92 2.91
N ASP A 277 8.82 -23.28 3.30
CA ASP A 277 7.68 -22.36 3.30
C ASP A 277 7.56 -21.67 4.66
N TYR A 278 7.73 -20.34 4.64
CA TYR A 278 7.66 -19.50 5.85
C TYR A 278 6.20 -19.21 6.18
N ARG A 279 5.79 -19.55 7.41
CA ARG A 279 4.41 -19.38 7.87
C ARG A 279 4.21 -18.08 8.65
N ILE A 280 5.27 -17.59 9.30
CA ILE A 280 5.29 -16.28 9.96
C ILE A 280 6.73 -15.75 10.02
N HIS A 281 6.86 -14.44 9.87
CA HIS A 281 8.05 -13.70 10.22
C HIS A 281 7.69 -12.65 11.28
N ALA A 282 8.29 -12.76 12.46
CA ALA A 282 7.90 -12.01 13.64
C ALA A 282 9.12 -11.58 14.46
N GLU A 283 8.90 -10.76 15.49
CA GLU A 283 9.91 -10.31 16.45
C GLU A 283 9.62 -10.90 17.82
N ALA A 284 10.61 -11.53 18.45
CA ALA A 284 10.47 -12.03 19.82
C ALA A 284 10.37 -10.85 20.80
N SER A 285 9.29 -10.80 21.58
CA SER A 285 9.04 -9.70 22.54
C SER A 285 9.96 -9.80 23.75
N ALA A 286 10.28 -11.01 24.18
CA ALA A 286 11.12 -11.33 25.32
C ALA A 286 11.65 -12.76 25.21
N TRP A 287 12.64 -13.09 26.02
CA TRP A 287 13.24 -14.41 26.15
C TRP A 287 13.11 -14.90 27.59
N PRO A 288 11.91 -15.15 28.13
CA PRO A 288 11.69 -15.57 29.49
C PRO A 288 12.20 -17.00 29.71
N GLN A 289 12.98 -17.18 30.73
CA GLN A 289 13.56 -18.47 31.12
C GLN A 289 12.63 -19.15 32.13
N PHE A 290 12.39 -20.40 31.90
CA PHE A 290 11.63 -21.23 32.79
C PHE A 290 12.46 -22.46 33.17
N TRP A 291 12.46 -22.86 34.44
CA TRP A 291 13.08 -24.10 34.94
C TRP A 291 12.38 -24.51 36.23
N ASP A 292 12.44 -25.78 36.53
CA ASP A 292 12.07 -26.31 37.84
C ASP A 292 13.29 -26.33 38.79
N PRO A 293 13.10 -26.46 40.10
CA PRO A 293 14.20 -26.49 41.06
C PRO A 293 15.14 -27.69 40.89
N THR A 294 14.73 -28.75 40.20
CA THR A 294 15.58 -29.94 39.94
C THR A 294 16.53 -29.71 38.77
N GLY A 295 16.35 -28.62 37.99
CA GLY A 295 17.10 -28.37 36.78
C GLY A 295 16.68 -29.22 35.59
N HIS A 296 15.57 -29.92 35.69
CA HIS A 296 14.86 -30.52 34.56
C HIS A 296 13.94 -29.47 33.90
N ASP A 297 13.48 -29.76 32.71
CA ASP A 297 12.52 -28.92 31.97
C ASP A 297 12.95 -27.44 31.82
N VAL A 298 14.25 -27.24 31.62
CA VAL A 298 14.77 -25.87 31.36
C VAL A 298 14.37 -25.41 29.96
N THR A 299 13.49 -24.43 29.90
CA THR A 299 12.92 -23.95 28.64
C THR A 299 12.94 -22.41 28.54
N VAL A 300 12.75 -21.90 27.32
CA VAL A 300 12.36 -20.51 27.04
C VAL A 300 10.99 -20.55 26.40
N GLN A 301 10.02 -19.90 27.03
CA GLN A 301 8.66 -19.73 26.51
C GLN A 301 8.56 -18.33 25.93
N LEU A 302 8.66 -18.20 24.64
CA LEU A 302 8.63 -16.90 23.96
C LEU A 302 7.36 -16.73 23.14
N THR A 303 6.92 -15.49 23.01
CA THR A 303 5.91 -15.09 22.03
C THR A 303 6.58 -14.15 21.05
N ALA A 304 6.55 -14.52 19.77
CA ALA A 304 6.94 -13.62 18.71
C ALA A 304 5.70 -13.05 18.04
N ALA A 305 5.76 -11.79 17.69
CA ALA A 305 4.65 -11.09 17.04
C ALA A 305 5.18 -10.21 15.90
N GLY A 306 4.31 -9.95 14.93
CA GLY A 306 4.63 -9.09 13.80
C GLY A 306 4.94 -7.64 14.19
N PRO A 307 5.39 -6.81 13.22
CA PRO A 307 5.82 -5.45 13.48
C PRO A 307 4.72 -4.53 14.04
N LEU A 308 3.44 -4.79 13.75
CA LEU A 308 2.32 -4.03 14.30
C LEU A 308 2.34 -3.99 15.83
N ARG A 309 2.79 -5.07 16.51
CA ARG A 309 2.96 -5.09 17.97
C ARG A 309 3.87 -3.95 18.46
N ARG A 310 5.03 -3.83 17.86
CA ARG A 310 6.01 -2.81 18.26
C ARG A 310 5.56 -1.40 17.88
N LEU A 311 4.98 -1.26 16.71
CA LEU A 311 4.51 0.01 16.18
C LEU A 311 3.28 0.52 16.92
N GLY A 312 2.38 -0.38 17.33
CA GLY A 312 1.22 -0.03 18.16
C GLY A 312 1.58 0.41 19.58
N GLN A 313 2.82 0.18 20.05
CA GLN A 313 3.32 0.69 21.33
C GLN A 313 3.90 2.11 21.24
N ASN A 314 3.68 2.81 20.13
CA ASN A 314 4.22 4.15 19.90
C ASN A 314 5.75 4.23 20.05
N ALA A 315 6.45 3.15 19.64
CA ALA A 315 7.89 3.05 19.76
C ALA A 315 8.66 3.86 18.71
N ASN A 316 7.96 4.52 17.79
CA ASN A 316 8.57 5.35 16.76
C ASN A 316 8.83 6.78 17.24
N ARG A 317 9.74 7.51 16.61
CA ARG A 317 10.14 8.87 16.96
C ARG A 317 9.13 9.93 16.51
N GLN A 318 8.18 9.58 15.66
CA GLN A 318 7.30 10.52 14.97
C GLN A 318 5.84 10.38 15.38
N VAL A 319 5.60 9.79 16.55
CA VAL A 319 4.25 9.72 17.14
C VAL A 319 3.70 11.13 17.27
N PHE A 320 2.49 11.33 16.76
CA PHE A 320 1.79 12.63 16.75
C PHE A 320 2.56 13.77 16.05
N ALA A 321 3.51 13.47 15.19
CA ALA A 321 4.20 14.49 14.41
C ALA A 321 3.34 14.95 13.24
N SER A 322 3.26 16.28 13.05
CA SER A 322 2.59 16.89 11.91
C SER A 322 3.26 16.56 10.59
N ALA A 323 2.56 16.78 9.48
CA ALA A 323 3.07 16.57 8.13
C ALA A 323 4.38 17.33 7.88
N MET A 324 4.43 18.60 8.26
CA MET A 324 5.64 19.43 8.12
C MET A 324 6.80 18.91 8.97
N ARG A 325 6.53 18.55 10.22
CA ARG A 325 7.56 18.01 11.11
C ARG A 325 8.14 16.71 10.57
N ARG A 326 7.30 15.78 10.08
CA ARG A 326 7.74 14.55 9.42
C ARG A 326 8.61 14.85 8.21
N ALA A 327 8.21 15.80 7.37
CA ALA A 327 8.95 16.18 6.18
C ALA A 327 10.34 16.77 6.54
N TYR A 328 10.41 17.75 7.45
CA TYR A 328 11.68 18.36 7.84
C TYR A 328 12.66 17.38 8.49
N GLN A 329 12.18 16.46 9.32
CA GLN A 329 13.03 15.47 9.99
C GLN A 329 13.64 14.43 9.03
N ARG A 330 13.11 14.33 7.82
CA ARG A 330 13.58 13.39 6.78
C ARG A 330 14.49 14.03 5.74
N LEU A 331 14.52 15.35 5.67
CA LEU A 331 15.45 16.04 4.76
C LEU A 331 16.89 15.66 5.12
N THR A 332 17.62 15.21 4.11
CA THR A 332 19.02 14.80 4.21
C THR A 332 19.85 15.49 3.14
N GLY A 333 21.17 15.47 3.29
CA GLY A 333 22.07 16.09 2.32
C GLY A 333 22.22 17.60 2.53
N PRO A 334 22.70 18.34 1.52
CA PRO A 334 23.09 19.76 1.65
C PRO A 334 21.92 20.70 1.96
N THR A 335 20.72 20.37 1.53
CA THR A 335 19.51 21.20 1.73
C THR A 335 18.80 20.93 3.06
N ALA A 336 19.27 19.94 3.82
CA ALA A 336 18.70 19.65 5.14
C ALA A 336 18.90 20.83 6.08
N PRO A 337 17.91 21.14 6.95
CA PRO A 337 18.03 22.26 7.88
C PRO A 337 19.11 21.99 8.94
N VAL A 338 19.90 23.03 9.24
CA VAL A 338 20.89 23.02 10.34
C VAL A 338 20.30 23.41 11.68
N ALA A 339 19.13 24.04 11.67
CA ALA A 339 18.30 24.31 12.83
C ALA A 339 16.83 24.25 12.42
N TYR A 340 15.99 23.69 13.28
CA TYR A 340 14.55 23.58 13.04
C TYR A 340 13.78 23.61 14.36
N TRP A 341 12.82 24.51 14.44
CA TRP A 341 11.95 24.71 15.58
C TRP A 341 10.49 24.64 15.09
N PRO A 342 9.79 23.52 15.30
CA PRO A 342 8.40 23.36 14.86
C PRO A 342 7.46 24.40 15.47
N ALA A 343 7.70 24.77 16.72
CA ALA A 343 6.81 25.60 17.51
C ALA A 343 5.41 24.96 17.72
N GLU A 344 5.39 23.64 17.84
CA GLU A 344 4.20 22.83 18.12
C GLU A 344 4.13 22.44 19.62
N ASP A 345 4.76 23.24 20.47
CA ASP A 345 4.86 22.99 21.89
C ASP A 345 3.52 23.25 22.58
N GLY A 346 3.25 22.49 23.66
CA GLY A 346 1.99 22.57 24.38
C GLY A 346 1.79 23.93 25.11
N ALA A 347 0.55 24.23 25.47
CA ALA A 347 0.10 25.52 26.00
C ALA A 347 0.89 26.05 27.22
N ASN A 348 1.53 25.17 27.99
CA ASN A 348 2.31 25.53 29.19
C ASN A 348 3.82 25.58 28.93
N SER A 349 4.25 25.58 27.68
CA SER A 349 5.68 25.60 27.33
C SER A 349 6.30 26.96 27.64
N THR A 350 7.57 26.94 28.07
CA THR A 350 8.37 28.14 28.35
C THR A 350 9.47 28.40 27.33
N GLN A 351 9.62 27.49 26.37
CA GLN A 351 10.58 27.54 25.27
C GLN A 351 10.02 26.78 24.08
N ILE A 352 10.61 26.97 22.89
CA ILE A 352 10.26 26.25 21.69
C ILE A 352 11.33 25.18 21.44
N ALA A 353 10.91 23.91 21.47
CA ALA A 353 11.80 22.78 21.34
C ALA A 353 12.40 22.66 19.93
N SER A 354 13.65 22.21 19.84
CA SER A 354 14.25 21.88 18.55
C SER A 354 13.71 20.55 18.01
N GLY A 355 13.30 20.53 16.75
CA GLY A 355 12.89 19.31 16.03
C GLY A 355 14.07 18.40 15.61
N LEU A 356 15.32 18.90 15.70
CA LEU A 356 16.54 18.19 15.31
C LEU A 356 17.45 17.84 16.51
N GLY A 357 16.98 18.07 17.75
CA GLY A 357 17.79 17.83 18.96
C GLY A 357 18.84 18.91 19.25
N GLY A 358 18.79 20.05 18.54
CA GLY A 358 19.64 21.22 18.80
C GLY A 358 19.12 22.09 19.97
N PRO A 359 19.68 23.32 20.15
CA PRO A 359 19.21 24.27 21.17
C PRO A 359 17.76 24.68 20.96
N ALA A 360 16.99 24.75 22.06
CA ALA A 360 15.63 25.29 22.03
C ALA A 360 15.69 26.83 21.83
N MET A 361 14.65 27.42 21.21
CA MET A 361 14.47 28.86 21.23
C MET A 361 14.01 29.29 22.61
N GLN A 362 14.67 30.31 23.16
CA GLN A 362 14.29 30.94 24.42
C GLN A 362 13.22 31.98 24.16
N VAL A 363 12.21 32.03 25.00
CA VAL A 363 11.05 32.90 24.89
C VAL A 363 11.07 33.89 26.07
N SER A 364 11.03 35.22 25.77
CA SER A 364 11.07 36.26 26.81
C SER A 364 9.71 36.37 27.54
N VAL A 365 8.63 36.44 26.78
CA VAL A 365 7.26 36.42 27.26
C VAL A 365 6.54 35.30 26.54
N PRO A 366 5.87 34.38 27.23
CA PRO A 366 5.17 33.27 26.58
C PRO A 366 4.16 33.77 25.53
N PRO A 367 4.24 33.25 24.27
CA PRO A 367 3.20 33.50 23.28
C PRO A 367 1.95 32.70 23.66
N GLN A 368 0.88 32.87 22.92
CA GLN A 368 -0.25 31.97 22.98
C GLN A 368 0.12 30.69 22.21
N PHE A 369 0.71 29.72 22.92
CA PHE A 369 0.98 28.39 22.31
C PHE A 369 -0.32 27.74 21.86
N GLY A 370 -0.29 27.15 20.65
CA GLY A 370 -1.49 26.58 20.03
C GLY A 370 -2.53 27.62 19.60
N GLY A 371 -2.16 28.91 19.53
CA GLY A 371 -3.07 30.02 19.23
C GLY A 371 -3.58 30.07 17.80
N ASN A 372 -3.00 29.29 16.87
CA ASN A 372 -3.41 29.26 15.48
C ASN A 372 -3.43 27.83 14.95
N SER A 373 -4.59 27.38 14.48
CA SER A 373 -4.84 26.06 13.90
C SER A 373 -5.13 26.11 12.38
N GLY A 374 -4.88 27.23 11.70
CA GLY A 374 -5.20 27.40 10.29
C GLY A 374 -4.34 26.57 9.33
N PHE A 375 -3.16 26.10 9.75
CA PHE A 375 -2.26 25.32 8.91
C PHE A 375 -2.51 23.83 9.06
N LEU A 376 -3.17 23.21 8.10
CA LEU A 376 -3.46 21.77 8.09
C LEU A 376 -2.18 20.90 8.17
N CYS A 377 -1.07 21.41 7.66
CA CYS A 377 0.23 20.71 7.63
C CYS A 377 1.00 20.72 8.95
N SER A 378 0.52 21.48 9.94
CA SER A 378 1.17 21.68 11.24
C SER A 378 0.19 21.41 12.37
N SER A 379 0.68 20.97 13.52
CA SER A 379 -0.08 21.14 14.76
C SER A 379 -0.24 22.63 15.03
N PRO A 380 -1.23 23.05 15.85
CA PRO A 380 -1.46 24.46 16.12
C PRO A 380 -0.20 25.19 16.56
N ILE A 381 0.15 26.27 15.87
CA ILE A 381 1.35 27.10 16.10
C ILE A 381 1.04 28.28 17.03
N PRO A 382 2.05 28.86 17.70
CA PRO A 382 1.83 29.95 18.64
C PRO A 382 1.56 31.28 17.94
N ALA A 383 0.67 32.09 18.52
CA ALA A 383 0.47 33.49 18.20
C ALA A 383 1.26 34.39 19.15
N LEU A 384 1.94 35.40 18.63
CA LEU A 384 2.76 36.34 19.37
C LEU A 384 1.92 37.10 20.37
N ALA A 385 2.43 37.24 21.60
CA ALA A 385 1.90 38.12 22.64
C ALA A 385 2.72 39.41 22.69
N ALA A 386 2.16 40.47 23.26
CA ALA A 386 2.85 41.74 23.50
C ALA A 386 4.14 41.52 24.29
N GLY A 387 5.26 42.02 23.81
CA GLY A 387 6.59 41.84 24.42
C GLY A 387 7.23 40.47 24.20
N SER A 388 6.55 39.52 23.50
CA SER A 388 7.10 38.21 23.20
C SER A 388 8.19 38.28 22.16
N THR A 389 9.39 37.84 22.53
CA THR A 389 10.57 37.73 21.64
C THR A 389 11.15 36.32 21.80
N TRP A 390 11.38 35.64 20.66
CA TRP A 390 11.96 34.30 20.68
C TRP A 390 13.36 34.30 20.11
N SER A 391 14.32 33.68 20.76
CA SER A 391 15.73 33.68 20.36
C SER A 391 16.26 32.27 20.27
N GLY A 392 16.66 31.84 19.08
CA GLY A 392 17.23 30.54 18.77
C GLY A 392 18.67 30.63 18.31
N ALA A 393 19.59 29.94 19.04
CA ALA A 393 20.97 29.80 18.59
C ALA A 393 21.06 28.72 17.51
N VAL A 394 21.71 29.02 16.38
CA VAL A 394 21.96 28.07 15.31
C VAL A 394 23.28 27.33 15.58
N PRO A 395 23.26 25.97 15.61
CA PRO A 395 24.48 25.19 15.76
C PRO A 395 25.53 25.52 14.70
N ALA A 396 26.80 25.39 15.01
CA ALA A 396 27.87 25.60 14.04
C ALA A 396 27.79 24.53 12.91
N TYR A 397 27.87 24.96 11.65
CA TYR A 397 27.84 24.08 10.50
C TYR A 397 28.89 24.48 9.46
N THR A 398 29.17 23.61 8.52
CA THR A 398 30.14 23.80 7.44
C THR A 398 29.47 23.55 6.10
N GLY A 399 30.03 24.14 5.02
CA GLY A 399 29.59 23.85 3.65
C GLY A 399 28.39 24.65 3.16
N GLY A 400 27.87 25.62 3.91
CA GLY A 400 26.81 26.51 3.44
C GLY A 400 27.36 27.61 2.54
N VAL A 401 26.71 27.87 1.42
CA VAL A 401 26.99 29.00 0.52
C VAL A 401 25.86 30.03 0.54
N ASP A 402 24.70 29.60 1.03
CA ASP A 402 23.49 30.39 1.16
C ASP A 402 23.04 30.41 2.63
N ASN A 403 22.14 31.31 2.94
CA ASN A 403 21.47 31.34 4.25
C ASN A 403 19.99 31.58 4.02
N VAL A 404 19.18 30.57 4.34
CA VAL A 404 17.74 30.60 4.13
C VAL A 404 17.05 30.41 5.45
N LEU A 405 16.22 31.38 5.87
CA LEU A 405 15.33 31.27 7.02
C LEU A 405 13.89 31.11 6.51
N ARG A 406 13.27 30.00 6.86
CA ARG A 406 11.89 29.69 6.45
C ARG A 406 11.00 29.47 7.67
N PHE A 407 9.72 29.88 7.53
CA PHE A 407 8.71 29.63 8.57
C PHE A 407 7.31 29.75 8.00
N LEU A 408 6.34 29.17 8.70
CA LEU A 408 4.92 29.42 8.48
C LEU A 408 4.53 30.69 9.21
N MET A 409 3.66 31.51 8.60
CA MET A 409 3.21 32.78 9.15
C MET A 409 1.76 33.07 8.78
N GLN A 410 1.01 33.55 9.75
CA GLN A 410 -0.28 34.21 9.51
C GLN A 410 -0.32 35.53 10.30
N VAL A 411 -0.41 36.64 9.61
CA VAL A 411 -0.68 37.96 10.20
C VAL A 411 -2.19 38.08 10.39
N PRO A 412 -2.70 38.66 11.48
CA PRO A 412 -4.14 38.94 11.61
C PRO A 412 -4.72 39.69 10.42
N ALA A 413 -5.98 39.42 10.04
CA ALA A 413 -6.63 40.10 8.91
C ALA A 413 -6.69 41.62 9.09
N ALA A 414 -6.76 42.09 10.34
CA ALA A 414 -6.69 43.52 10.68
C ALA A 414 -5.28 44.14 10.54
N GLY A 415 -4.28 43.29 10.26
CA GLY A 415 -2.87 43.68 10.24
C GLY A 415 -2.22 43.66 11.63
N ASP A 416 -0.96 44.09 11.70
CA ASP A 416 -0.15 44.19 12.91
C ASP A 416 0.58 45.59 12.94
N VAL A 417 1.44 45.79 13.91
CA VAL A 417 2.11 47.05 14.15
C VAL A 417 3.10 47.38 13.04
N ASN A 418 2.88 48.48 12.34
CA ASN A 418 3.76 48.98 11.25
C ASN A 418 5.19 49.24 11.76
N GLY A 419 6.21 48.78 11.04
CA GLY A 419 7.61 48.82 11.45
C GLY A 419 8.03 47.69 12.41
N GLY A 420 7.10 46.84 12.81
CA GLY A 420 7.41 45.66 13.61
C GLY A 420 8.29 44.67 12.85
N ILE A 421 9.33 44.16 13.50
CA ILE A 421 10.26 43.20 12.88
C ILE A 421 9.69 41.80 13.17
N ILE A 422 9.35 41.06 12.09
CA ILE A 422 8.82 39.69 12.15
C ILE A 422 9.92 38.73 12.54
N ALA A 423 11.00 38.74 11.78
CA ALA A 423 12.13 37.84 11.99
C ALA A 423 13.45 38.55 11.73
N ARG A 424 14.45 38.17 12.49
CA ARG A 424 15.83 38.67 12.36
C ARG A 424 16.76 37.47 12.26
N MET A 425 17.63 37.50 11.26
CA MET A 425 18.68 36.50 11.04
C MET A 425 20.04 37.15 11.24
N TYR A 426 20.83 36.67 12.20
CA TYR A 426 22.21 37.08 12.41
C TYR A 426 23.16 36.19 11.63
N THR A 427 24.07 36.81 10.86
CA THR A 427 25.01 36.09 10.02
C THR A 427 26.44 36.56 10.24
N ARG A 428 27.41 35.78 9.78
CA ARG A 428 28.80 36.19 9.66
C ARG A 428 29.03 36.83 8.29
N GLY A 429 30.12 37.58 8.13
CA GLY A 429 30.47 38.26 6.89
C GLY A 429 30.22 39.79 6.94
N THR A 430 30.13 40.44 5.78
CA THR A 430 29.83 41.88 5.68
C THR A 430 28.40 42.17 6.08
N ILE A 431 27.46 41.35 5.59
CA ILE A 431 26.09 41.36 6.11
C ILE A 431 26.10 40.63 7.42
N THR A 432 25.89 41.38 8.51
CA THR A 432 25.86 40.78 9.86
C THR A 432 24.45 40.51 10.37
N ARG A 433 23.45 41.07 9.70
CA ARG A 433 22.05 40.97 10.08
C ARG A 433 21.12 41.21 8.90
N ALA A 434 20.04 40.43 8.83
CA ALA A 434 18.90 40.70 7.94
C ALA A 434 17.61 40.71 8.78
N ASP A 435 16.80 41.74 8.63
CA ASP A 435 15.52 41.96 9.31
C ASP A 435 14.37 41.87 8.31
N LEU A 436 13.36 41.08 8.58
CA LEU A 436 12.08 41.12 7.86
C LEU A 436 11.11 41.99 8.64
N VAL A 437 10.68 43.08 8.01
CA VAL A 437 9.88 44.14 8.62
C VAL A 437 8.47 44.13 8.04
N TYR A 438 7.47 44.15 8.91
CA TYR A 438 6.06 44.33 8.56
C TYR A 438 5.79 45.83 8.31
N GLY A 439 5.21 46.13 7.16
CA GLY A 439 4.92 47.49 6.71
C GLY A 439 3.43 47.80 6.64
N THR A 440 3.14 49.07 6.41
CA THR A 440 1.77 49.57 6.24
C THR A 440 1.01 48.78 5.17
N GLY A 441 -0.22 48.38 5.46
CA GLY A 441 -1.07 47.64 4.53
C GLY A 441 -0.67 46.18 4.30
N GLY A 442 0.22 45.64 5.14
CA GLY A 442 0.64 44.22 5.06
C GLY A 442 1.82 43.97 4.12
N GLY A 443 2.52 45.03 3.67
CA GLY A 443 3.74 44.85 2.88
C GLY A 443 4.91 44.34 3.72
N LEU A 444 5.82 43.56 3.10
CA LEU A 444 7.04 43.06 3.73
C LEU A 444 8.27 43.77 3.12
N THR A 445 9.23 44.12 3.99
CA THR A 445 10.51 44.71 3.60
C THR A 445 11.67 43.97 4.26
N MET A 446 12.72 43.66 3.49
CA MET A 446 13.97 43.14 4.04
C MET A 446 15.00 44.26 4.17
N ASN A 447 15.50 44.47 5.37
CA ASN A 447 16.60 45.37 5.65
C ASN A 447 17.87 44.57 5.97
N VAL A 448 18.97 44.82 5.28
CA VAL A 448 20.26 44.19 5.52
C VAL A 448 21.26 45.21 6.10
N TYR A 449 22.06 44.72 7.09
CA TYR A 449 22.93 45.62 7.90
C TYR A 449 24.34 45.07 8.03
N GLN A 450 25.30 46.02 8.18
CA GLN A 450 26.63 45.79 8.74
C GLN A 450 26.72 46.43 10.14
N GLY A 451 26.71 45.63 11.18
CA GLY A 451 26.58 46.13 12.56
C GLY A 451 25.23 46.87 12.74
N SER A 452 25.33 48.18 13.02
CA SER A 452 24.14 49.07 13.09
C SER A 452 23.84 49.80 11.78
N THR A 453 24.71 49.75 10.80
CA THR A 453 24.57 50.50 9.53
C THR A 453 23.67 49.75 8.56
N LEU A 454 22.61 50.39 8.11
CA LEU A 454 21.75 49.88 7.03
C LEU A 454 22.53 49.89 5.72
N LEU A 455 22.67 48.76 5.08
CA LEU A 455 23.32 48.66 3.75
C LEU A 455 22.30 48.81 2.63
N SER A 456 21.18 48.09 2.73
CA SER A 456 20.09 48.14 1.73
C SER A 456 18.76 47.77 2.32
N SER A 457 17.70 48.21 1.65
CA SER A 457 16.30 47.88 1.94
C SER A 457 15.64 47.38 0.66
N PHE A 458 15.00 46.23 0.69
CA PHE A 458 14.33 45.59 -0.44
C PHE A 458 12.83 45.42 -0.14
N GLY A 459 11.98 45.88 -1.03
CA GLY A 459 10.53 45.92 -0.83
C GLY A 459 10.03 47.37 -0.68
N PRO A 460 8.77 47.68 -0.23
CA PRO A 460 7.80 46.65 0.24
C PRO A 460 7.13 45.90 -0.91
N PHE A 461 6.72 44.63 -0.61
CA PHE A 461 5.87 43.87 -1.52
C PHE A 461 4.57 44.61 -1.84
N SER A 462 4.12 44.52 -3.09
CA SER A 462 2.78 44.94 -3.49
C SER A 462 1.65 44.01 -2.99
N PHE A 463 1.99 42.83 -2.44
CA PHE A 463 1.05 41.87 -1.91
C PHE A 463 0.88 42.06 -0.39
N SER A 464 -0.38 42.06 0.09
CA SER A 464 -0.69 42.13 1.52
C SER A 464 -0.64 40.72 2.12
N VAL A 465 0.11 40.53 3.22
CA VAL A 465 0.17 39.29 3.97
C VAL A 465 -0.92 39.13 5.01
N ASN A 466 -1.80 40.14 5.18
CA ASN A 466 -2.82 40.17 6.20
C ASN A 466 -3.89 39.09 5.96
N GLY A 467 -4.10 38.23 6.95
CA GLY A 467 -5.07 37.14 6.91
C GLY A 467 -4.59 35.88 6.17
N GLU A 468 -3.50 35.98 5.41
CA GLU A 468 -3.02 34.91 4.53
C GLU A 468 -2.24 33.84 5.32
N LEU A 469 -2.43 32.57 4.95
CA LEU A 469 -1.63 31.44 5.42
C LEU A 469 -0.39 31.30 4.53
N LEU A 470 0.76 31.68 5.03
CA LEU A 470 1.96 31.81 4.24
C LEU A 470 3.09 30.90 4.74
N ARG A 471 3.86 30.33 3.80
CA ARG A 471 5.24 29.94 4.03
C ARG A 471 6.14 31.06 3.54
N VAL A 472 6.99 31.57 4.42
CA VAL A 472 7.86 32.72 4.14
C VAL A 472 9.31 32.25 4.10
N SER A 473 10.10 32.76 3.14
CA SER A 473 11.54 32.54 3.00
C SER A 473 12.25 33.88 2.98
N LEU A 474 13.24 34.02 3.85
CA LEU A 474 14.22 35.13 3.86
C LEU A 474 15.56 34.55 3.40
N GLU A 475 16.07 35.01 2.27
CA GLU A 475 17.17 34.39 1.55
C GLU A 475 18.34 35.35 1.33
N LEU A 476 19.56 34.91 1.71
CA LEU A 476 20.82 35.57 1.44
C LEU A 476 21.72 34.60 0.67
N GLN A 477 21.93 34.85 -0.62
CA GLN A 477 22.69 33.94 -1.49
C GLN A 477 23.97 34.63 -1.97
N ALA A 478 25.12 34.06 -1.66
CA ALA A 478 26.42 34.59 -2.09
C ALA A 478 26.63 34.33 -3.59
N SER A 479 26.99 35.39 -4.35
CA SER A 479 27.24 35.30 -5.78
C SER A 479 28.32 36.30 -6.24
N GLY A 480 29.49 35.82 -6.59
CA GLY A 480 30.55 36.58 -7.23
C GLY A 480 30.99 37.87 -6.49
N GLY A 481 31.09 37.85 -5.17
CA GLY A 481 31.44 39.00 -4.33
C GLY A 481 30.26 39.95 -4.05
N ASN A 482 29.04 39.52 -4.36
CA ASN A 482 27.78 40.17 -4.03
C ASN A 482 26.89 39.20 -3.27
N VAL A 483 25.81 39.72 -2.68
CA VAL A 483 24.80 38.92 -2.01
C VAL A 483 23.42 39.22 -2.59
N SER A 484 22.77 38.22 -3.17
CA SER A 484 21.34 38.30 -3.52
C SER A 484 20.51 38.20 -2.24
N CYS A 485 19.60 39.14 -2.06
CA CYS A 485 18.76 39.29 -0.89
C CYS A 485 17.30 39.21 -1.33
N ASN A 486 16.60 38.13 -0.99
CA ASN A 486 15.24 37.87 -1.46
C ASN A 486 14.28 37.60 -0.30
N ILE A 487 13.05 38.07 -0.43
CA ILE A 487 11.89 37.62 0.35
C ILE A 487 11.01 36.85 -0.64
N VAL A 488 10.63 35.63 -0.27
CA VAL A 488 9.65 34.83 -1.03
C VAL A 488 8.55 34.40 -0.12
N THR A 489 7.30 34.53 -0.55
CA THR A 489 6.14 34.02 0.15
C THR A 489 5.41 33.02 -0.73
N LEU A 490 4.92 31.95 -0.11
CA LEU A 490 4.09 30.94 -0.76
C LEU A 490 2.78 30.80 0.04
N GLN A 491 1.66 31.03 -0.62
CA GLN A 491 0.34 30.81 -0.02
C GLN A 491 0.09 29.31 0.13
N VAL A 492 -0.06 28.86 1.38
CA VAL A 492 -0.31 27.46 1.72
C VAL A 492 -1.73 27.09 1.29
N GLY A 493 -1.87 25.96 0.59
CA GLY A 493 -3.13 25.51 0.01
C GLY A 493 -3.34 25.94 -1.44
N ALA A 494 -3.12 27.21 -1.79
CA ALA A 494 -3.23 27.71 -3.16
C ALA A 494 -1.93 27.55 -3.97
N PHE A 495 -0.79 27.32 -3.32
CA PHE A 495 0.54 27.22 -3.94
C PHE A 495 0.88 28.38 -4.87
N SER A 496 0.36 29.58 -4.57
CA SER A 496 0.69 30.81 -5.27
C SER A 496 1.85 31.52 -4.56
N GLY A 497 2.95 31.71 -5.27
CA GLY A 497 4.16 32.33 -4.73
C GLY A 497 4.39 33.74 -5.29
N ILE A 498 4.87 34.64 -4.43
CA ILE A 498 5.36 35.97 -4.84
C ILE A 498 6.70 36.24 -4.15
N GLY A 499 7.62 36.87 -4.84
CA GLY A 499 8.93 37.23 -4.32
C GLY A 499 9.32 38.66 -4.72
N ASP A 500 10.15 39.28 -3.90
CA ASP A 500 10.83 40.55 -4.17
C ASP A 500 12.25 40.47 -3.57
N GLY A 501 13.14 41.29 -4.11
CA GLY A 501 14.52 41.25 -3.65
C GLY A 501 15.45 42.11 -4.52
N GLY A 502 16.72 41.94 -4.27
CA GLY A 502 17.76 42.63 -5.01
C GLY A 502 19.15 42.16 -4.62
N THR A 503 20.17 42.86 -5.11
CA THR A 503 21.57 42.51 -4.89
C THR A 503 22.27 43.57 -4.05
N GLN A 504 22.85 43.15 -2.91
CA GLN A 504 23.81 43.95 -2.15
C GLN A 504 25.19 43.71 -2.75
N THR A 505 25.73 44.73 -3.45
CA THR A 505 27.03 44.68 -4.09
C THR A 505 28.19 44.86 -3.11
N GLY A 506 29.34 44.23 -3.38
CA GLY A 506 30.53 44.33 -2.55
C GLY A 506 30.37 43.77 -1.13
N ALA A 507 29.48 42.83 -0.96
CA ALA A 507 29.17 42.23 0.32
C ALA A 507 29.42 40.73 0.34
N THR A 508 29.64 40.18 1.54
CA THR A 508 29.77 38.75 1.83
C THR A 508 28.77 38.34 2.91
N VAL A 509 28.34 37.12 2.87
CA VAL A 509 27.53 36.50 3.91
C VAL A 509 28.18 35.18 4.33
N GLY A 510 28.21 34.90 5.61
CA GLY A 510 28.65 33.61 6.19
C GLY A 510 27.52 32.99 6.99
N ASN A 511 27.83 31.92 7.68
CA ASN A 511 26.82 31.10 8.39
C ASN A 511 25.92 31.90 9.32
N VAL A 512 24.65 31.48 9.38
CA VAL A 512 23.70 31.99 10.38
C VAL A 512 24.13 31.55 11.77
N THR A 513 24.09 32.47 12.72
CA THR A 513 24.49 32.21 14.12
C THR A 513 23.31 32.24 15.09
N GLN A 514 22.27 33.01 14.76
CA GLN A 514 21.08 33.18 15.59
C GLN A 514 19.88 33.62 14.74
N VAL A 515 18.72 33.18 15.15
CA VAL A 515 17.42 33.65 14.65
C VAL A 515 16.65 34.26 15.81
N VAL A 516 16.04 35.42 15.59
CA VAL A 516 15.18 36.07 16.57
C VAL A 516 13.84 36.41 15.92
N ILE A 517 12.77 35.93 16.51
CA ILE A 517 11.39 36.26 16.11
C ILE A 517 10.89 37.41 16.99
N ASN A 518 10.25 38.40 16.37
CA ASN A 518 9.70 39.61 17.00
C ASN A 518 10.71 40.31 17.94
N PRO A 519 11.91 40.66 17.45
CA PRO A 519 13.01 41.19 18.31
C PRO A 519 12.69 42.51 19.02
N GLY A 520 11.67 43.21 18.63
CA GLY A 520 11.18 44.42 19.31
C GLY A 520 10.00 44.18 20.25
N GLY A 521 9.42 43.00 20.26
CA GLY A 521 8.22 42.67 21.04
C GLY A 521 6.98 43.45 20.62
N LEU A 522 6.99 44.07 19.42
CA LEU A 522 5.93 44.97 18.96
C LEU A 522 4.73 44.25 18.34
N LEU A 523 4.97 43.13 17.68
CA LEU A 523 3.94 42.37 16.96
C LEU A 523 3.10 41.57 17.96
N THR A 524 1.79 41.51 17.68
CA THR A 524 0.82 40.79 18.51
C THR A 524 -0.20 40.06 17.66
N GLY A 525 -0.53 38.82 17.99
CA GLY A 525 -1.50 38.01 17.25
C GLY A 525 -0.95 37.37 15.94
N THR A 526 0.19 37.85 15.44
CA THR A 526 0.86 37.17 14.30
C THR A 526 1.31 35.80 14.74
N ALA A 527 0.84 34.75 14.03
CA ALA A 527 1.20 33.37 14.29
C ALA A 527 2.45 32.99 13.49
N ILE A 528 3.41 32.30 14.14
CA ILE A 528 4.67 31.85 13.52
C ILE A 528 5.00 30.45 14.02
N GLY A 529 5.40 29.58 13.10
CA GLY A 529 5.83 28.22 13.41
C GLY A 529 6.65 27.57 12.27
N GLN A 530 7.05 26.35 12.43
CA GLN A 530 7.83 25.58 11.45
C GLN A 530 9.12 26.31 11.00
N ILE A 531 9.82 26.89 11.98
CA ILE A 531 10.99 27.76 11.72
C ILE A 531 12.20 26.90 11.40
N SER A 532 12.80 27.12 10.23
CA SER A 532 13.99 26.36 9.78
C SER A 532 15.08 27.26 9.22
N VAL A 533 16.34 26.89 9.43
CA VAL A 533 17.52 27.49 8.82
C VAL A 533 18.18 26.45 7.91
N GLN A 534 18.30 26.77 6.62
CA GLN A 534 18.90 25.91 5.62
C GLN A 534 20.21 26.54 5.09
N PRO A 535 21.31 25.75 4.97
CA PRO A 535 22.63 26.28 4.55
C PRO A 535 22.78 26.35 3.03
N VAL A 536 21.86 25.77 2.27
CA VAL A 536 21.82 25.76 0.82
C VAL A 536 20.42 26.17 0.37
N TRP A 537 20.35 27.01 -0.64
CA TRP A 537 19.08 27.42 -1.22
C TRP A 537 18.38 26.26 -1.94
N GLU A 538 17.10 26.19 -1.77
CA GLU A 538 16.18 25.32 -2.50
C GLU A 538 14.90 26.11 -2.76
N THR A 539 14.12 25.70 -3.74
CA THR A 539 12.82 26.34 -4.01
C THR A 539 11.91 26.31 -2.78
N LEU A 540 11.04 27.31 -2.61
CA LEU A 540 10.07 27.34 -1.50
C LEU A 540 9.00 26.24 -1.61
N TYR A 541 8.96 25.53 -2.74
CA TYR A 541 8.11 24.37 -2.99
C TYR A 541 8.77 23.03 -2.57
N ASP A 542 9.96 23.06 -1.99
CA ASP A 542 10.78 21.89 -1.66
C ASP A 542 10.09 20.81 -0.80
N LEU A 543 9.11 21.18 0.03
CA LEU A 543 8.32 20.26 0.83
C LEU A 543 7.08 19.69 0.11
N GLY A 544 6.81 20.14 -1.13
CA GLY A 544 5.77 19.61 -1.98
C GLY A 544 4.43 19.40 -1.26
N SER A 545 3.91 18.20 -1.34
CA SER A 545 2.60 17.84 -0.76
C SER A 545 2.54 17.93 0.77
N ALA A 546 3.67 17.91 1.48
CA ALA A 546 3.68 18.05 2.94
C ALA A 546 3.13 19.41 3.41
N LEU A 547 3.27 20.48 2.61
CA LEU A 547 2.69 21.80 2.86
C LEU A 547 1.16 21.78 2.84
N ASN A 548 0.55 20.83 2.15
CA ASN A 548 -0.89 20.64 2.11
C ASN A 548 -1.31 19.39 2.90
N ALA A 549 -0.50 18.99 3.87
CA ALA A 549 -0.73 17.79 4.68
C ALA A 549 -1.05 16.53 3.85
N TRP A 550 -0.47 16.41 2.66
CA TRP A 550 -0.73 15.35 1.68
C TRP A 550 -2.21 15.18 1.31
N GLN A 551 -3.02 16.23 1.38
CA GLN A 551 -4.41 16.19 0.91
C GLN A 551 -4.47 15.74 -0.56
N GLY A 552 -5.39 14.84 -0.88
CA GLY A 552 -5.54 14.24 -2.20
C GLY A 552 -4.61 13.05 -2.47
N GLU A 553 -3.72 12.71 -1.53
CA GLU A 553 -2.90 11.51 -1.65
C GLU A 553 -3.77 10.24 -1.58
N ALA A 554 -3.52 9.28 -2.47
CA ALA A 554 -4.24 8.01 -2.46
C ALA A 554 -3.90 7.20 -1.19
N ALA A 555 -4.87 6.52 -0.60
CA ALA A 555 -4.74 5.78 0.66
C ALA A 555 -3.58 4.78 0.66
N GLY A 556 -3.46 3.96 -0.39
CA GLY A 556 -2.36 3.01 -0.50
C GLY A 556 -0.99 3.67 -0.67
N ALA A 557 -0.93 4.82 -1.36
CA ALA A 557 0.30 5.60 -1.51
C ALA A 557 0.71 6.23 -0.16
N ARG A 558 -0.25 6.77 0.61
CA ARG A 558 -0.04 7.26 1.98
C ARG A 558 0.45 6.16 2.90
N PHE A 559 -0.19 5.01 2.86
CA PHE A 559 0.23 3.86 3.65
C PHE A 559 1.70 3.49 3.39
N LYS A 560 2.07 3.36 2.11
CA LYS A 560 3.46 3.10 1.69
C LYS A 560 4.41 4.18 2.16
N ARG A 561 4.08 5.46 1.93
CA ARG A 561 4.93 6.59 2.35
C ARG A 561 5.18 6.57 3.86
N LEU A 562 4.16 6.31 4.67
CA LEU A 562 4.31 6.20 6.12
C LEU A 562 5.21 5.02 6.53
N CYS A 563 5.17 3.90 5.80
CA CYS A 563 6.12 2.80 5.99
C CYS A 563 7.55 3.22 5.63
N ASP A 564 7.74 3.90 4.50
CA ASP A 564 9.05 4.41 4.07
C ASP A 564 9.59 5.44 5.08
N GLU A 565 8.72 6.25 5.68
CA GLU A 565 9.07 7.22 6.72
C GLU A 565 9.64 6.57 7.97
N GLU A 566 9.16 5.43 8.34
CA GLU A 566 9.61 4.70 9.54
C GLU A 566 10.62 3.58 9.23
N ALA A 567 11.11 3.53 8.00
CA ALA A 567 12.01 2.48 7.50
C ALA A 567 11.42 1.07 7.70
N ILE A 568 10.11 0.93 7.50
CA ILE A 568 9.40 -0.33 7.57
C ILE A 568 9.29 -0.88 6.15
N VAL A 569 9.61 -2.15 6.00
CA VAL A 569 9.44 -2.83 4.72
C VAL A 569 7.95 -2.90 4.37
N PHE A 570 7.61 -2.47 3.17
CA PHE A 570 6.24 -2.43 2.68
C PHE A 570 5.99 -3.52 1.64
N ARG A 571 4.78 -4.08 1.65
CA ARG A 571 4.26 -5.01 0.64
C ARG A 571 2.85 -4.60 0.22
N GLY A 572 2.67 -4.30 -1.04
CA GLY A 572 1.39 -3.87 -1.56
C GLY A 572 0.78 -4.87 -2.53
N GLN A 573 -0.55 -4.90 -2.57
CA GLN A 573 -1.34 -5.62 -3.57
C GLN A 573 -2.39 -4.68 -4.18
N GLY A 574 -2.52 -4.70 -5.49
CA GLY A 574 -3.36 -3.79 -6.24
C GLY A 574 -2.67 -2.47 -6.59
N ASN A 575 -3.32 -1.60 -7.34
CA ASN A 575 -2.78 -0.31 -7.73
C ASN A 575 -2.94 0.71 -6.59
N LEU A 576 -1.85 1.01 -5.89
CA LEU A 576 -1.86 1.94 -4.75
C LEU A 576 -2.28 3.36 -5.16
N ALA A 577 -1.91 3.80 -6.36
CA ALA A 577 -2.22 5.14 -6.85
C ALA A 577 -3.69 5.31 -7.26
N ALA A 578 -4.39 4.19 -7.50
CA ALA A 578 -5.82 4.17 -7.82
C ALA A 578 -6.72 3.92 -6.59
N SER A 579 -6.15 3.83 -5.39
CA SER A 579 -6.92 3.75 -4.15
C SER A 579 -7.55 5.11 -3.81
N THR A 580 -8.49 5.12 -2.88
CA THR A 580 -9.29 6.29 -2.53
C THR A 580 -8.43 7.49 -2.15
N PRO A 581 -8.63 8.69 -2.76
CA PRO A 581 -7.96 9.92 -2.35
C PRO A 581 -8.40 10.37 -0.96
N MET A 582 -7.44 10.70 -0.11
CA MET A 582 -7.66 11.05 1.30
C MET A 582 -7.55 12.55 1.57
N GLY A 583 -8.18 12.98 2.63
CA GLY A 583 -8.05 14.32 3.20
C GLY A 583 -6.67 14.57 3.82
N PRO A 584 -6.47 15.74 4.49
CA PRO A 584 -5.20 16.08 5.12
C PRO A 584 -4.82 15.06 6.18
N GLN A 585 -3.51 14.78 6.25
CA GLN A 585 -2.95 13.93 7.31
C GLN A 585 -2.86 14.69 8.62
N THR A 586 -3.55 14.22 9.62
CA THR A 586 -3.53 14.78 10.99
C THR A 586 -2.31 14.29 11.80
N PRO A 587 -1.92 14.99 12.89
CA PRO A 587 -0.85 14.55 13.78
C PRO A 587 -1.34 13.42 14.72
N GLU A 588 -1.43 12.20 14.20
CA GLU A 588 -1.93 11.03 14.91
C GLU A 588 -0.85 9.94 15.06
N ALA A 589 -1.16 8.92 15.87
CA ALA A 589 -0.34 7.74 16.00
C ALA A 589 -0.23 7.01 14.63
N LEU A 590 0.91 6.40 14.37
CA LEU A 590 1.19 5.76 13.08
C LEU A 590 0.17 4.66 12.75
N THR A 591 -0.22 3.86 13.73
CA THR A 591 -1.25 2.82 13.56
C THR A 591 -2.63 3.41 13.23
N THR A 592 -2.97 4.56 13.80
CA THR A 592 -4.19 5.30 13.46
C THR A 592 -4.16 5.79 12.03
N LEU A 593 -3.03 6.38 11.59
CA LEU A 593 -2.86 6.85 10.21
C LEU A 593 -2.95 5.72 9.19
N TRP A 594 -2.43 4.53 9.50
CA TRP A 594 -2.59 3.35 8.64
C TRP A 594 -4.03 2.85 8.63
N GLN A 595 -4.70 2.87 9.79
CA GLN A 595 -6.12 2.48 9.85
C GLN A 595 -7.00 3.45 9.06
N GLU A 596 -6.74 4.76 9.15
CA GLU A 596 -7.42 5.76 8.29
C GLU A 596 -7.29 5.46 6.80
N CYS A 597 -6.11 4.98 6.36
CA CYS A 597 -5.93 4.56 4.97
C CYS A 597 -6.82 3.37 4.61
N ALA A 598 -6.88 2.37 5.50
CA ALA A 598 -7.73 1.20 5.28
C ALA A 598 -9.23 1.57 5.34
N ASP A 599 -9.62 2.46 6.24
CA ASP A 599 -11.00 2.90 6.40
C ASP A 599 -11.48 3.73 5.19
N ALA A 600 -10.62 4.59 4.64
CA ALA A 600 -10.94 5.40 3.47
C ALA A 600 -11.05 4.58 2.17
N ASP A 601 -10.22 3.55 2.00
CA ASP A 601 -10.18 2.73 0.78
C ASP A 601 -10.93 1.40 0.94
N ARG A 602 -11.35 1.04 2.16
CA ARG A 602 -11.84 -0.31 2.49
C ARG A 602 -10.85 -1.40 2.09
N GLY A 603 -9.57 -1.08 2.19
CA GLY A 603 -8.47 -1.99 1.96
C GLY A 603 -8.13 -2.84 3.19
N ALA A 604 -7.32 -3.87 3.00
CA ALA A 604 -6.89 -4.76 4.08
C ALA A 604 -5.44 -4.52 4.49
N ILE A 605 -5.22 -4.29 5.79
CA ILE A 605 -3.88 -4.28 6.39
C ILE A 605 -3.51 -5.71 6.76
N TYR A 606 -2.29 -6.14 6.51
CA TYR A 606 -1.81 -7.47 6.90
C TYR A 606 -0.30 -7.48 7.15
N GLU A 607 0.18 -8.51 7.80
CA GLU A 607 1.60 -8.79 7.97
C GLU A 607 1.99 -9.98 7.10
N PRO A 608 2.85 -9.78 6.08
CA PRO A 608 3.27 -10.85 5.18
C PRO A 608 4.04 -11.94 5.92
N ARG A 609 3.69 -13.21 5.67
CA ARG A 609 4.35 -14.35 6.31
C ARG A 609 5.81 -14.55 5.90
N GLN A 610 6.16 -14.13 4.69
CA GLN A 610 7.49 -14.34 4.11
C GLN A 610 8.54 -13.35 4.62
N GLN A 611 8.12 -12.23 5.21
CA GLN A 611 9.00 -11.13 5.54
C GLN A 611 8.50 -10.31 6.72
N LEU A 612 9.43 -9.71 7.49
CA LEU A 612 9.10 -8.74 8.54
C LEU A 612 8.74 -7.40 7.90
N ALA A 613 7.46 -7.25 7.56
CA ALA A 613 6.95 -6.15 6.76
C ALA A 613 5.50 -5.82 7.14
N LEU A 614 5.02 -4.65 6.69
CA LEU A 614 3.59 -4.36 6.66
C LEU A 614 3.07 -4.49 5.23
N GLY A 615 1.90 -5.08 5.09
CA GLY A 615 1.19 -5.23 3.84
C GLY A 615 -0.06 -4.38 3.76
N TYR A 616 -0.38 -3.93 2.57
CA TYR A 616 -1.64 -3.28 2.27
C TYR A 616 -2.23 -3.81 0.96
N ARG A 617 -3.49 -4.22 1.04
CA ARG A 617 -4.24 -4.70 -0.12
C ARG A 617 -5.37 -3.71 -0.42
N THR A 618 -5.38 -3.13 -1.62
CA THR A 618 -6.40 -2.14 -2.00
C THR A 618 -7.77 -2.78 -2.20
N ARG A 619 -8.86 -2.05 -1.95
CA ARG A 619 -10.23 -2.49 -2.25
C ARG A 619 -10.33 -3.01 -3.68
N ALA A 620 -9.83 -2.26 -4.65
CA ALA A 620 -9.88 -2.62 -6.05
C ALA A 620 -9.26 -3.99 -6.37
N SER A 621 -8.23 -4.42 -5.62
CA SER A 621 -7.60 -5.73 -5.81
C SER A 621 -8.42 -6.90 -5.24
N MET A 622 -9.43 -6.61 -4.45
CA MET A 622 -10.36 -7.60 -3.87
C MET A 622 -11.65 -7.76 -4.69
N LEU A 623 -11.92 -6.82 -5.61
CA LEU A 623 -13.10 -6.89 -6.48
C LEU A 623 -12.95 -7.95 -7.58
N ASN A 624 -14.04 -8.65 -7.89
CA ASN A 624 -14.15 -9.61 -9.00
C ASN A 624 -13.02 -10.66 -9.06
N GLN A 625 -12.49 -11.09 -7.91
CA GLN A 625 -11.42 -12.08 -7.86
C GLN A 625 -11.88 -13.46 -8.31
N GLY A 626 -11.01 -14.20 -8.98
CA GLY A 626 -11.13 -15.65 -9.08
C GLY A 626 -10.91 -16.32 -7.72
N ALA A 627 -11.51 -17.48 -7.46
CA ALA A 627 -11.27 -18.22 -6.23
C ALA A 627 -9.81 -18.70 -6.18
N ALA A 628 -9.11 -18.38 -5.09
CA ALA A 628 -7.74 -18.85 -4.82
C ALA A 628 -7.69 -20.36 -4.54
N ALA A 629 -8.77 -20.88 -3.95
CA ALA A 629 -8.97 -22.33 -3.80
C ALA A 629 -10.46 -22.65 -3.86
N ALA A 630 -10.79 -23.79 -4.46
CA ALA A 630 -12.11 -24.41 -4.39
C ALA A 630 -12.00 -25.61 -3.44
N ILE A 631 -12.62 -25.53 -2.29
CA ILE A 631 -12.52 -26.52 -1.19
C ILE A 631 -13.75 -27.41 -1.25
N PRO A 632 -13.62 -28.72 -1.54
CA PRO A 632 -14.73 -29.65 -1.42
C PRO A 632 -15.26 -29.69 0.02
N TYR A 633 -16.57 -29.65 0.19
CA TYR A 633 -17.20 -29.74 1.53
C TYR A 633 -16.70 -30.92 2.35
N SER A 634 -16.45 -32.06 1.71
CA SER A 634 -15.92 -33.28 2.36
C SER A 634 -14.53 -33.10 2.99
N MET A 635 -13.79 -32.05 2.66
CA MET A 635 -12.47 -31.75 3.22
C MET A 635 -12.54 -30.85 4.45
N LEU A 636 -13.70 -30.30 4.75
CA LEU A 636 -13.87 -29.45 5.92
C LEU A 636 -13.85 -30.26 7.20
N MET A 637 -13.18 -29.71 8.21
CA MET A 637 -13.23 -30.23 9.56
C MET A 637 -14.53 -29.80 10.23
N ALA A 638 -15.19 -30.74 10.94
CA ALA A 638 -16.35 -30.42 11.75
C ALA A 638 -15.95 -29.66 13.05
N PRO A 639 -16.82 -28.77 13.56
CA PRO A 639 -18.08 -28.35 12.97
C PRO A 639 -17.93 -27.21 11.99
N LEU A 640 -18.76 -27.15 10.93
CA LEU A 640 -19.00 -25.94 10.16
C LEU A 640 -20.20 -25.22 10.81
N LEU A 641 -19.96 -24.03 11.32
CA LEU A 641 -20.95 -23.24 12.08
C LEU A 641 -21.24 -21.93 11.35
N PRO A 642 -22.23 -21.90 10.46
CA PRO A 642 -22.70 -20.66 9.89
C PRO A 642 -23.36 -19.81 11.00
N THR A 643 -23.16 -18.50 10.94
CA THR A 643 -23.75 -17.52 11.84
C THR A 643 -24.65 -16.59 11.03
N GLU A 644 -25.87 -16.43 11.49
CA GLU A 644 -26.81 -15.43 11.01
C GLU A 644 -27.23 -14.60 12.23
N ASP A 645 -26.67 -13.40 12.39
CA ASP A 645 -27.01 -12.47 13.46
C ASP A 645 -27.13 -11.05 12.95
N ASP A 646 -27.59 -10.15 13.79
CA ASP A 646 -27.83 -8.74 13.46
C ASP A 646 -26.65 -7.82 13.83
N GLN A 647 -25.54 -8.34 14.34
CA GLN A 647 -24.42 -7.54 14.85
C GLN A 647 -23.70 -6.75 13.76
N ILE A 648 -23.79 -7.25 12.53
CA ILE A 648 -23.10 -6.65 11.36
C ILE A 648 -24.04 -5.88 10.46
N ILE A 649 -25.34 -5.85 10.74
CA ILE A 649 -26.31 -5.11 9.94
C ILE A 649 -26.00 -3.61 10.06
N ALA A 650 -25.85 -2.96 8.91
CA ALA A 650 -25.69 -1.52 8.77
C ALA A 650 -26.57 -1.05 7.61
N ASN A 651 -27.87 -0.91 7.85
CA ASN A 651 -28.85 -0.54 6.84
C ASN A 651 -29.22 0.95 6.83
N ASP A 652 -28.61 1.74 7.75
CA ASP A 652 -28.73 3.18 7.87
C ASP A 652 -27.36 3.76 8.23
N VAL A 653 -26.65 4.28 7.25
CA VAL A 653 -25.23 4.63 7.38
C VAL A 653 -25.05 6.13 7.20
N THR A 654 -24.42 6.76 8.17
CA THR A 654 -23.97 8.16 8.09
C THR A 654 -22.46 8.21 8.03
N CYS A 655 -21.88 8.65 6.91
CA CYS A 655 -20.46 8.97 6.81
C CYS A 655 -20.23 10.44 7.09
N THR A 656 -19.29 10.75 7.99
CA THR A 656 -18.98 12.12 8.40
C THR A 656 -17.52 12.44 8.09
N GLN A 657 -17.28 13.55 7.41
CA GLN A 657 -15.96 14.06 7.11
C GLN A 657 -15.25 14.54 8.39
N ASN A 658 -14.02 14.06 8.61
CA ASN A 658 -13.25 14.43 9.82
C ASN A 658 -12.85 15.90 9.88
N GLN A 659 -12.79 16.59 8.73
CA GLN A 659 -12.24 17.94 8.63
C GLN A 659 -13.22 19.03 9.03
N ASP A 660 -14.46 18.94 8.54
CA ASP A 660 -15.46 20.02 8.66
C ASP A 660 -16.81 19.53 9.15
N GLY A 661 -17.00 18.21 9.35
CA GLY A 661 -18.24 17.63 9.79
C GLY A 661 -19.31 17.49 8.71
N SER A 662 -18.98 17.72 7.43
CA SER A 662 -19.87 17.38 6.32
C SER A 662 -20.23 15.91 6.36
N PHE A 663 -21.46 15.56 6.00
CA PHE A 663 -21.92 14.18 6.08
C PHE A 663 -22.82 13.77 4.91
N SER A 664 -22.90 12.48 4.66
CA SER A 664 -23.89 11.84 3.80
C SER A 664 -24.54 10.68 4.53
N GLU A 665 -25.85 10.52 4.36
CA GLU A 665 -26.64 9.44 4.94
C GLU A 665 -27.23 8.57 3.84
N GLN A 666 -27.08 7.26 3.98
CA GLN A 666 -27.60 6.26 3.06
C GLN A 666 -28.37 5.18 3.81
N ALA A 667 -29.66 5.08 3.53
CA ALA A 667 -30.55 4.10 4.14
C ALA A 667 -31.08 3.09 3.12
N GLN A 668 -31.14 1.81 3.51
CA GLN A 668 -31.76 0.74 2.71
C GLN A 668 -33.28 0.83 2.79
N ALA A 669 -33.90 1.47 1.83
CA ALA A 669 -35.35 1.72 1.87
C ALA A 669 -36.22 0.51 1.48
N THR A 670 -35.71 -0.39 0.64
CA THR A 670 -36.40 -1.58 0.11
C THR A 670 -35.42 -2.73 -0.11
N GLY A 671 -35.93 -3.95 -0.28
CA GLY A 671 -35.11 -5.15 -0.49
C GLY A 671 -34.66 -5.79 0.82
N PRO A 672 -33.74 -6.78 0.76
CA PRO A 672 -33.31 -7.50 1.95
C PRO A 672 -32.74 -6.59 3.03
N LEU A 673 -33.03 -6.90 4.30
CA LEU A 673 -32.54 -6.17 5.48
C LEU A 673 -32.87 -4.66 5.47
N ASN A 674 -34.00 -4.26 4.86
CA ASN A 674 -34.38 -2.84 4.79
C ASN A 674 -34.78 -2.28 6.17
N ILE A 675 -34.84 -0.93 6.27
CA ILE A 675 -35.09 -0.19 7.51
C ILE A 675 -36.52 -0.26 8.02
N GLN A 676 -37.46 -0.84 7.25
CA GLN A 676 -38.84 -0.95 7.63
C GLN A 676 -39.06 -2.04 8.69
N SER A 677 -40.14 -1.99 9.41
CA SER A 677 -40.49 -3.09 10.31
C SER A 677 -41.01 -4.29 9.52
N PRO A 678 -40.86 -5.54 10.03
CA PRO A 678 -41.40 -6.73 9.39
C PRO A 678 -42.93 -6.70 9.14
N SER A 679 -43.67 -5.82 9.83
CA SER A 679 -45.10 -5.62 9.61
C SER A 679 -45.44 -4.70 8.42
N GLN A 680 -44.45 -3.92 7.95
CA GLN A 680 -44.61 -3.01 6.81
C GLN A 680 -44.05 -3.64 5.53
N ASP A 681 -42.92 -4.33 5.64
CA ASP A 681 -42.24 -5.04 4.56
C ASP A 681 -41.72 -6.38 5.08
N PRO A 682 -42.00 -7.53 4.45
CA PRO A 682 -41.49 -8.85 4.89
C PRO A 682 -39.98 -8.94 4.97
N ASP A 683 -39.24 -8.16 4.16
CA ASP A 683 -37.79 -8.11 4.12
C ASP A 683 -37.22 -7.05 5.09
N GLY A 684 -38.08 -6.35 5.81
CA GLY A 684 -37.72 -5.31 6.77
C GLY A 684 -37.29 -5.89 8.10
N VAL A 685 -36.19 -5.36 8.64
CA VAL A 685 -35.60 -5.78 9.94
C VAL A 685 -35.59 -4.66 10.98
N GLY A 686 -36.00 -3.45 10.59
CA GLY A 686 -35.86 -2.23 11.39
C GLY A 686 -34.57 -1.50 11.09
N ARG A 687 -34.33 -0.41 11.79
CA ARG A 687 -33.22 0.50 11.55
C ARG A 687 -32.00 0.12 12.41
N TYR A 688 -30.90 -0.20 11.76
CA TYR A 688 -29.57 -0.43 12.34
C TYR A 688 -28.65 0.70 11.88
N ALA A 689 -28.60 1.77 12.69
CA ALA A 689 -27.89 3.00 12.36
C ALA A 689 -26.40 2.91 12.74
N VAL A 690 -25.51 3.23 11.79
CA VAL A 690 -24.06 3.29 11.98
C VAL A 690 -23.53 4.64 11.53
N SER A 691 -22.70 5.28 12.37
CA SER A 691 -22.01 6.52 12.03
C SER A 691 -20.50 6.25 11.92
N VAL A 692 -19.92 6.60 10.77
CA VAL A 692 -18.51 6.33 10.47
C VAL A 692 -17.80 7.64 10.13
N PRO A 693 -16.81 8.06 10.94
CA PRO A 693 -15.92 9.16 10.59
C PRO A 693 -14.94 8.71 9.51
N VAL A 694 -14.74 9.53 8.49
CA VAL A 694 -13.84 9.24 7.37
C VAL A 694 -12.97 10.45 7.02
N ASN A 695 -11.76 10.19 6.52
CA ASN A 695 -10.82 11.22 6.09
C ASN A 695 -10.67 11.16 4.55
N LEU A 696 -11.61 11.75 3.83
CA LEU A 696 -11.68 11.76 2.37
C LEU A 696 -11.20 13.10 1.79
N ALA A 697 -10.73 13.09 0.56
CA ALA A 697 -10.19 14.28 -0.10
C ALA A 697 -11.28 15.33 -0.40
N ALA A 698 -12.51 14.89 -0.62
CA ALA A 698 -13.64 15.75 -0.97
C ALA A 698 -14.97 15.17 -0.46
N ASP A 699 -15.90 16.05 -0.11
CA ASP A 699 -17.25 15.67 0.37
C ASP A 699 -18.07 14.89 -0.66
N SER A 700 -17.77 15.08 -1.95
CA SER A 700 -18.43 14.31 -3.03
C SER A 700 -18.18 12.80 -2.96
N GLN A 701 -17.20 12.34 -2.18
CA GLN A 701 -16.90 10.93 -1.97
C GLN A 701 -17.76 10.30 -0.84
N LEU A 702 -18.34 11.12 0.03
CA LEU A 702 -19.09 10.66 1.21
C LEU A 702 -20.28 9.77 0.84
N ASP A 703 -20.99 10.13 -0.23
CA ASP A 703 -22.16 9.39 -0.69
C ASP A 703 -21.81 7.98 -1.17
N GLY A 704 -20.76 7.87 -1.96
CA GLY A 704 -20.23 6.59 -2.42
C GLY A 704 -19.77 5.71 -1.26
N GLU A 705 -19.07 6.32 -0.28
CA GLU A 705 -18.57 5.60 0.88
C GLU A 705 -19.70 5.10 1.79
N ALA A 706 -20.69 5.95 2.08
CA ALA A 706 -21.89 5.56 2.85
C ALA A 706 -22.68 4.45 2.14
N SER A 707 -22.81 4.55 0.81
CA SER A 707 -23.47 3.54 -0.03
C SER A 707 -22.71 2.20 -0.01
N TRP A 708 -21.38 2.23 -0.02
CA TRP A 708 -20.56 1.01 0.06
C TRP A 708 -20.70 0.32 1.42
N ILE A 709 -20.62 1.08 2.53
CA ILE A 709 -20.80 0.51 3.88
C ILE A 709 -22.21 -0.09 4.02
N ARG A 710 -23.24 0.62 3.57
CA ARG A 710 -24.60 0.09 3.55
C ARG A 710 -24.67 -1.20 2.71
N HIS A 711 -24.08 -1.23 1.53
CA HIS A 711 -24.05 -2.42 0.69
C HIS A 711 -23.42 -3.62 1.42
N MET A 712 -22.28 -3.42 2.10
CA MET A 712 -21.65 -4.46 2.92
C MET A 712 -22.52 -4.89 4.10
N GLY A 713 -23.19 -3.95 4.76
CA GLY A 713 -24.02 -4.17 5.94
C GLY A 713 -25.43 -4.68 5.66
N THR A 714 -25.82 -4.81 4.37
CA THR A 714 -27.14 -5.36 3.95
C THR A 714 -27.02 -6.65 3.15
N VAL A 715 -25.90 -7.37 3.31
CA VAL A 715 -25.71 -8.70 2.70
C VAL A 715 -26.43 -9.74 3.55
N ASP A 716 -27.50 -10.28 2.99
CA ASP A 716 -28.35 -11.30 3.61
C ASP A 716 -27.82 -12.72 3.28
N GLU A 717 -26.64 -13.04 3.81
CA GLU A 717 -25.97 -14.32 3.61
C GLU A 717 -25.38 -14.83 4.94
N PRO A 718 -25.36 -16.15 5.20
CA PRO A 718 -24.69 -16.71 6.36
C PRO A 718 -23.19 -16.38 6.39
N ARG A 719 -22.67 -16.03 7.56
CA ARG A 719 -21.23 -15.85 7.82
C ARG A 719 -20.62 -17.17 8.28
N TYR A 720 -19.36 -17.36 7.90
CA TYR A 720 -18.59 -18.56 8.28
C TYR A 720 -17.33 -18.10 9.01
N PRO A 721 -17.42 -17.80 10.33
CA PRO A 721 -16.31 -17.25 11.10
C PRO A 721 -15.12 -18.19 11.21
N ALA A 722 -15.32 -19.48 10.96
CA ALA A 722 -14.25 -20.45 10.94
C ALA A 722 -14.49 -21.53 9.87
N LEU A 723 -13.70 -21.47 8.79
CA LEU A 723 -13.62 -22.52 7.79
C LEU A 723 -12.34 -23.34 8.03
N CYS A 724 -12.48 -24.54 8.56
CA CYS A 724 -11.34 -25.35 8.99
C CYS A 724 -11.04 -26.51 8.02
N VAL A 725 -9.74 -26.70 7.69
CA VAL A 725 -9.26 -27.79 6.82
C VAL A 725 -8.05 -28.47 7.47
N ASP A 726 -8.00 -29.80 7.48
CA ASP A 726 -6.83 -30.57 7.88
C ASP A 726 -5.95 -30.86 6.65
N LEU A 727 -4.86 -30.15 6.52
CA LEU A 727 -3.90 -30.29 5.42
C LEU A 727 -2.97 -31.51 5.59
N ALA A 728 -2.92 -32.13 6.75
CA ALA A 728 -2.16 -33.36 7.00
C ALA A 728 -2.99 -34.61 6.71
N SER A 729 -4.26 -34.48 6.35
CA SER A 729 -5.13 -35.58 5.96
C SER A 729 -4.61 -36.30 4.72
N THR A 730 -4.73 -37.63 4.75
CA THR A 730 -4.42 -38.49 3.59
C THR A 730 -5.60 -38.71 2.66
N GLU A 731 -6.70 -38.03 2.89
CA GLU A 731 -7.90 -38.08 2.05
C GLU A 731 -7.58 -37.74 0.58
N SER A 732 -8.19 -38.49 -0.32
CA SER A 732 -8.01 -38.27 -1.74
C SER A 732 -8.53 -36.89 -2.13
N GLY A 733 -7.66 -36.04 -2.70
CA GLY A 733 -7.99 -34.68 -3.13
C GLY A 733 -7.27 -33.58 -2.33
N VAL A 734 -6.92 -33.75 -1.05
CA VAL A 734 -6.14 -32.77 -0.30
C VAL A 734 -4.81 -32.49 -0.99
N ALA A 735 -4.15 -33.52 -1.49
CA ALA A 735 -2.87 -33.37 -2.20
C ALA A 735 -2.97 -32.50 -3.45
N SER A 736 -4.11 -32.50 -4.15
CA SER A 736 -4.31 -31.72 -5.37
C SER A 736 -4.49 -30.22 -5.12
N ILE A 737 -5.00 -29.84 -3.95
CA ILE A 737 -5.25 -28.42 -3.56
C ILE A 737 -4.33 -27.94 -2.43
N PHE A 738 -3.44 -28.82 -1.92
CA PHE A 738 -2.56 -28.55 -0.78
C PHE A 738 -1.74 -27.26 -0.97
N SER A 739 -1.09 -27.13 -2.12
CA SER A 739 -0.28 -25.95 -2.44
C SER A 739 -1.13 -24.67 -2.52
N ALA A 740 -2.34 -24.75 -3.06
CA ALA A 740 -3.27 -23.63 -3.10
C ALA A 740 -3.70 -23.21 -1.69
N LEU A 741 -4.07 -24.17 -0.83
CA LEU A 741 -4.48 -23.88 0.54
C LEU A 741 -3.35 -23.32 1.39
N LEU A 742 -2.12 -23.82 1.23
CA LEU A 742 -0.94 -23.24 1.89
C LEU A 742 -0.64 -21.84 1.40
N GLY A 743 -1.00 -21.52 0.16
CA GLY A 743 -0.82 -20.23 -0.46
C GLY A 743 -1.79 -19.14 -0.01
N LEU A 744 -2.93 -19.50 0.58
CA LEU A 744 -3.99 -18.57 0.97
C LEU A 744 -3.48 -17.49 1.92
N ASP A 745 -3.96 -16.26 1.69
CA ASP A 745 -3.65 -15.10 2.52
C ASP A 745 -4.87 -14.18 2.68
N ILE A 746 -4.73 -13.15 3.50
CA ILE A 746 -5.80 -12.20 3.80
C ILE A 746 -6.27 -11.49 2.52
N GLY A 747 -7.59 -11.38 2.35
CA GLY A 747 -8.25 -10.83 1.19
C GLY A 747 -8.38 -11.80 0.00
N ASP A 748 -7.88 -13.03 0.08
CA ASP A 748 -8.08 -14.03 -0.97
C ASP A 748 -9.50 -14.60 -0.91
N ARG A 749 -10.06 -14.88 -2.10
CA ARG A 749 -11.38 -15.50 -2.24
C ARG A 749 -11.26 -17.02 -2.25
N VAL A 750 -12.12 -17.70 -1.49
CA VAL A 750 -12.24 -19.15 -1.47
C VAL A 750 -13.68 -19.57 -1.70
N THR A 751 -13.88 -20.72 -2.33
CA THR A 751 -15.23 -21.30 -2.51
C THR A 751 -15.29 -22.68 -1.86
N VAL A 752 -16.46 -23.04 -1.28
CA VAL A 752 -16.74 -24.40 -0.84
C VAL A 752 -17.72 -25.03 -1.81
N THR A 753 -17.37 -26.17 -2.36
CA THR A 753 -18.13 -26.87 -3.40
C THR A 753 -18.67 -28.21 -2.91
N GLY A 754 -19.71 -28.71 -3.56
CA GLY A 754 -20.32 -29.99 -3.19
C GLY A 754 -21.03 -29.95 -1.84
N THR A 755 -21.67 -28.83 -1.53
CA THR A 755 -22.43 -28.61 -0.29
C THR A 755 -23.61 -29.60 -0.18
N PRO A 756 -23.92 -30.09 1.03
CA PRO A 756 -25.07 -30.96 1.25
C PRO A 756 -26.40 -30.19 1.10
N PRO A 757 -27.55 -30.90 0.98
CA PRO A 757 -28.83 -30.26 0.67
C PRO A 757 -29.38 -29.23 1.68
N TRP A 758 -28.80 -29.19 2.87
CA TRP A 758 -29.17 -28.22 3.93
C TRP A 758 -28.32 -26.94 3.90
N LEU A 759 -27.38 -26.83 2.95
CA LEU A 759 -26.58 -25.64 2.70
C LEU A 759 -26.95 -25.02 1.33
N PRO A 760 -26.54 -23.78 1.05
CA PRO A 760 -26.84 -23.14 -0.24
C PRO A 760 -26.41 -24.00 -1.43
N PRO A 761 -27.25 -24.19 -2.44
CA PRO A 761 -26.98 -25.07 -3.57
C PRO A 761 -25.91 -24.53 -4.53
N ASP A 762 -25.70 -23.22 -4.56
CA ASP A 762 -24.69 -22.58 -5.38
C ASP A 762 -23.28 -22.60 -4.73
N GLY A 763 -23.14 -23.29 -3.59
CA GLY A 763 -21.92 -23.36 -2.81
C GLY A 763 -21.80 -22.16 -1.86
N ILE A 764 -20.63 -22.09 -1.20
CA ILE A 764 -20.30 -21.01 -0.26
C ILE A 764 -19.12 -20.24 -0.86
N ASP A 765 -19.22 -18.94 -0.93
CA ASP A 765 -18.25 -18.06 -1.57
C ASP A 765 -17.78 -16.99 -0.58
N LEU A 766 -16.50 -17.02 -0.20
CA LEU A 766 -15.97 -16.31 0.95
C LEU A 766 -14.70 -15.53 0.64
N LEU A 767 -14.49 -14.43 1.37
CA LEU A 767 -13.26 -13.64 1.42
C LEU A 767 -12.57 -13.83 2.78
N ILE A 768 -11.28 -14.13 2.77
CA ILE A 768 -10.49 -14.39 3.97
C ILE A 768 -10.14 -13.08 4.67
N GLN A 769 -10.46 -12.97 5.97
CA GLN A 769 -10.10 -11.85 6.83
C GLN A 769 -8.97 -12.19 7.79
N GLY A 770 -8.87 -13.45 8.20
CA GLY A 770 -7.86 -13.94 9.12
C GLY A 770 -7.51 -15.38 8.90
N VAL A 771 -6.31 -15.74 9.35
CA VAL A 771 -5.75 -17.09 9.19
C VAL A 771 -5.18 -17.56 10.52
N THR A 772 -5.61 -18.76 10.97
CA THR A 772 -5.01 -19.46 12.10
C THR A 772 -4.49 -20.81 11.63
N GLU A 773 -3.22 -21.07 11.87
CA GLU A 773 -2.57 -22.34 11.54
C GLU A 773 -2.17 -23.07 12.82
N ASN A 774 -2.48 -24.34 12.93
CA ASN A 774 -2.03 -25.19 14.02
C ASN A 774 -1.11 -26.28 13.45
N ILE A 775 0.18 -26.13 13.72
CA ILE A 775 1.25 -26.90 13.05
C ILE A 775 1.96 -27.82 14.04
N TRP A 776 2.12 -29.10 13.66
CA TRP A 776 2.95 -30.10 14.31
C TRP A 776 3.37 -31.20 13.33
N LEU A 777 4.25 -32.12 13.73
CA LEU A 777 4.82 -33.19 12.88
C LEU A 777 3.80 -33.98 12.04
N LYS A 778 2.58 -34.13 12.52
CA LYS A 778 1.50 -34.86 11.85
C LYS A 778 0.18 -34.09 11.90
N LYS A 779 0.24 -32.79 12.07
CA LYS A 779 -0.92 -31.93 12.17
C LYS A 779 -0.64 -30.63 11.45
N LEU A 780 -1.48 -30.27 10.52
CA LEU A 780 -1.45 -29.01 9.81
C LEU A 780 -2.89 -28.58 9.55
N ASN A 781 -3.48 -27.94 10.55
CA ASN A 781 -4.85 -27.44 10.44
C ASN A 781 -4.81 -25.97 10.07
N LEU A 782 -5.57 -25.63 9.06
CA LEU A 782 -5.82 -24.27 8.59
C LEU A 782 -7.24 -23.88 8.99
N SER A 783 -7.40 -22.80 9.72
CA SER A 783 -8.69 -22.18 10.04
C SER A 783 -8.72 -20.78 9.46
N LEU A 784 -9.71 -20.49 8.62
CA LEU A 784 -9.89 -19.23 7.93
C LEU A 784 -11.08 -18.49 8.55
N ALA A 785 -10.86 -17.29 9.04
CA ALA A 785 -11.93 -16.35 9.39
C ALA A 785 -12.39 -15.67 8.09
N CYS A 786 -13.67 -15.81 7.76
CA CYS A 786 -14.17 -15.43 6.43
C CYS A 786 -15.47 -14.63 6.51
N VAL A 787 -15.65 -13.77 5.51
CA VAL A 787 -16.86 -13.00 5.22
C VAL A 787 -17.40 -13.38 3.85
N PRO A 788 -18.70 -13.13 3.52
CA PRO A 788 -19.22 -13.34 2.17
C PRO A 788 -18.43 -12.56 1.12
N SER A 789 -18.15 -13.18 -0.01
CA SER A 789 -17.48 -12.50 -1.12
C SER A 789 -18.42 -11.86 -2.13
N SER A 790 -19.71 -12.17 -2.07
CA SER A 790 -20.71 -11.66 -3.01
C SER A 790 -20.72 -10.14 -3.16
N PRO A 791 -20.59 -9.30 -2.09
CA PRO A 791 -20.57 -7.85 -2.22
C PRO A 791 -19.35 -7.30 -2.95
N TRP A 792 -18.29 -8.09 -3.08
CA TRP A 792 -17.07 -7.73 -3.80
C TRP A 792 -17.13 -8.03 -5.30
N ASN A 793 -18.23 -8.61 -5.77
CA ASN A 793 -18.48 -8.87 -7.18
C ASN A 793 -19.20 -7.68 -7.79
N VAL A 794 -18.47 -6.75 -8.38
CA VAL A 794 -18.98 -5.49 -8.89
C VAL A 794 -19.09 -5.48 -10.41
N MET A 795 -19.93 -4.59 -10.93
CA MET A 795 -20.12 -4.43 -12.37
C MET A 795 -18.82 -4.04 -13.07
N THR A 796 -18.56 -4.70 -14.20
CA THR A 796 -17.46 -4.36 -15.11
C THR A 796 -18.02 -4.11 -16.50
N TRP A 797 -17.76 -2.95 -17.10
CA TRP A 797 -18.25 -2.60 -18.42
C TRP A 797 -17.83 -3.61 -19.48
N ASN A 798 -18.77 -4.03 -20.32
CA ASN A 798 -18.60 -5.01 -21.40
C ASN A 798 -18.17 -6.42 -20.93
N ASP A 799 -18.20 -6.70 -19.63
CA ASP A 799 -17.97 -8.06 -19.14
C ASP A 799 -19.20 -8.94 -19.40
N PRO A 800 -19.04 -10.16 -19.92
CA PRO A 800 -20.19 -11.03 -20.25
C PRO A 800 -20.90 -11.58 -19.01
N VAL A 801 -20.31 -11.51 -17.83
CA VAL A 801 -20.88 -11.98 -16.55
C VAL A 801 -21.31 -10.80 -15.69
N TRP A 802 -20.41 -9.89 -15.37
CA TRP A 802 -20.59 -8.79 -14.43
C TRP A 802 -21.06 -7.48 -15.08
N GLY A 803 -21.11 -7.39 -16.41
CA GLY A 803 -21.48 -6.18 -17.16
C GLY A 803 -22.92 -6.14 -17.66
N ARG A 804 -23.83 -6.92 -17.08
CA ARG A 804 -25.21 -7.06 -17.56
C ARG A 804 -26.18 -6.21 -16.76
N TRP A 805 -27.12 -5.60 -17.46
CA TRP A 805 -28.26 -4.88 -16.86
C TRP A 805 -29.43 -5.82 -16.60
N ALA A 806 -30.03 -5.74 -15.40
CA ALA A 806 -31.27 -6.41 -15.08
C ALA A 806 -32.45 -5.60 -15.61
N SER A 807 -33.56 -6.30 -15.92
CA SER A 807 -34.87 -5.67 -16.15
C SER A 807 -35.68 -5.77 -14.86
N ASP A 808 -35.77 -4.67 -14.13
CA ASP A 808 -36.49 -4.62 -12.85
C ASP A 808 -37.98 -4.99 -13.00
N GLY A 809 -38.51 -5.67 -11.97
CA GLY A 809 -39.90 -6.12 -11.94
C GLY A 809 -40.22 -7.26 -12.88
N SER A 810 -39.23 -8.04 -13.29
CA SER A 810 -39.44 -9.25 -14.07
C SER A 810 -39.98 -10.39 -13.21
N ALA A 811 -40.98 -11.09 -13.71
CA ALA A 811 -41.58 -12.25 -13.05
C ALA A 811 -42.10 -13.27 -14.06
N LEU A 812 -42.34 -14.50 -13.62
CA LEU A 812 -42.99 -15.50 -14.45
C LEU A 812 -44.45 -15.12 -14.71
N ALA A 813 -44.83 -14.94 -15.97
CA ALA A 813 -46.23 -14.65 -16.36
C ALA A 813 -47.13 -15.87 -16.17
N ALA A 814 -46.60 -17.08 -16.20
CA ALA A 814 -47.35 -18.33 -16.00
C ALA A 814 -46.51 -19.35 -15.22
N GLY A 815 -47.14 -20.19 -14.45
CA GLY A 815 -46.47 -21.28 -13.75
C GLY A 815 -45.90 -22.32 -14.74
N VAL A 816 -44.77 -22.92 -14.38
CA VAL A 816 -44.10 -23.93 -15.22
C VAL A 816 -43.75 -25.17 -14.41
N SER A 817 -43.74 -26.35 -15.06
CA SER A 817 -43.31 -27.60 -14.46
C SER A 817 -41.81 -27.60 -14.21
N SER A 818 -41.31 -28.52 -13.39
CA SER A 818 -39.88 -28.67 -13.07
C SER A 818 -39.03 -29.04 -14.31
N SER A 819 -39.61 -29.53 -15.37
CA SER A 819 -38.93 -29.95 -16.59
C SER A 819 -39.16 -29.00 -17.78
N ALA A 820 -39.96 -27.94 -17.61
CA ALA A 820 -40.22 -27.01 -18.69
C ALA A 820 -38.99 -26.19 -19.05
N THR A 821 -38.62 -26.16 -20.30
CA THR A 821 -37.43 -25.40 -20.81
C THR A 821 -37.84 -24.07 -21.47
N SER A 822 -39.13 -23.76 -21.52
CA SER A 822 -39.65 -22.48 -21.99
C SER A 822 -40.39 -21.75 -20.87
N LEU A 823 -39.99 -20.52 -20.61
CA LEU A 823 -40.59 -19.63 -19.59
C LEU A 823 -41.28 -18.46 -20.28
N SER A 824 -42.43 -18.03 -19.78
CA SER A 824 -43.06 -16.77 -20.15
C SER A 824 -42.74 -15.74 -19.09
N VAL A 825 -41.97 -14.70 -19.42
CA VAL A 825 -41.45 -13.70 -18.49
C VAL A 825 -42.09 -12.34 -18.76
N SER A 826 -42.77 -11.80 -17.76
CA SER A 826 -43.36 -10.47 -17.80
C SER A 826 -42.39 -9.45 -17.15
N THR A 827 -42.25 -8.29 -17.79
CA THR A 827 -41.62 -7.10 -17.23
C THR A 827 -42.74 -6.14 -16.84
N THR A 828 -42.91 -5.91 -15.54
CA THR A 828 -44.11 -5.25 -14.98
C THR A 828 -43.87 -3.81 -14.55
N ASN A 829 -42.60 -3.42 -14.28
CA ASN A 829 -42.30 -2.05 -13.88
C ASN A 829 -42.44 -1.08 -15.06
N PRO A 830 -43.22 0.01 -14.95
CA PRO A 830 -43.28 1.03 -15.98
C PRO A 830 -41.93 1.62 -16.34
N GLY A 831 -41.56 1.60 -17.62
CA GLY A 831 -40.29 2.16 -18.09
C GLY A 831 -39.09 1.23 -18.05
N SER A 832 -39.20 0.06 -17.44
CA SER A 832 -38.12 -0.95 -17.51
C SER A 832 -37.96 -1.49 -18.94
N PRO A 833 -36.73 -1.62 -19.43
CA PRO A 833 -36.46 -2.16 -20.75
C PRO A 833 -36.82 -3.65 -20.80
N LEU A 834 -37.21 -4.12 -22.00
CA LEU A 834 -37.32 -5.54 -22.25
C LEU A 834 -35.95 -6.23 -22.22
N TRP A 835 -35.96 -7.51 -21.90
CA TRP A 835 -34.75 -8.32 -21.99
C TRP A 835 -34.23 -8.41 -23.43
N THR A 836 -32.92 -8.47 -23.60
CA THR A 836 -32.26 -8.56 -24.89
C THR A 836 -32.70 -9.80 -25.67
N THR A 837 -32.91 -9.65 -26.96
CA THR A 837 -33.14 -10.77 -27.90
C THR A 837 -31.91 -11.02 -28.78
N SER A 838 -30.81 -10.30 -28.55
CA SER A 838 -29.56 -10.42 -29.28
C SER A 838 -28.84 -11.72 -28.90
N ALA A 839 -28.49 -12.52 -29.89
CA ALA A 839 -27.75 -13.78 -29.69
C ALA A 839 -26.33 -13.54 -29.13
N GLY A 840 -25.75 -12.36 -29.38
CA GLY A 840 -24.43 -11.98 -28.85
C GLY A 840 -24.42 -11.75 -27.34
N ASP A 841 -25.57 -11.51 -26.73
CA ASP A 841 -25.71 -11.28 -25.29
C ASP A 841 -26.01 -12.57 -24.50
N LEU A 842 -26.13 -13.68 -25.18
CA LEU A 842 -26.49 -14.98 -24.60
C LEU A 842 -25.30 -15.95 -24.68
N PRO A 843 -25.18 -16.95 -23.78
CA PRO A 843 -26.09 -17.23 -22.65
C PRO A 843 -25.80 -16.37 -21.41
N PHE A 844 -26.73 -16.37 -20.44
CA PHE A 844 -26.56 -15.83 -19.11
C PHE A 844 -27.47 -16.53 -18.08
N ASP A 845 -27.13 -16.39 -16.79
CA ASP A 845 -27.87 -17.04 -15.73
C ASP A 845 -28.87 -16.12 -15.05
N ILE A 846 -30.03 -16.66 -14.74
CA ILE A 846 -31.08 -16.03 -13.95
C ILE A 846 -31.40 -16.86 -12.72
N LEU A 847 -31.94 -16.19 -11.72
CA LEU A 847 -32.48 -16.80 -10.51
C LEU A 847 -33.98 -16.67 -10.48
N VAL A 848 -34.69 -17.80 -10.25
CA VAL A 848 -36.14 -17.83 -10.10
C VAL A 848 -36.48 -18.63 -8.84
N ALA A 849 -36.89 -17.93 -7.79
CA ALA A 849 -37.20 -18.53 -6.49
C ALA A 849 -36.13 -19.56 -6.01
N GLY A 850 -34.84 -19.22 -6.10
CA GLY A 850 -33.72 -20.04 -5.70
C GLY A 850 -33.25 -21.11 -6.72
N GLU A 851 -33.92 -21.26 -7.86
CA GLU A 851 -33.42 -22.09 -8.96
C GLU A 851 -32.62 -21.26 -9.94
N ARG A 852 -31.35 -21.64 -10.15
CA ARG A 852 -30.49 -21.07 -11.17
C ARG A 852 -30.76 -21.70 -12.52
N MET A 853 -30.99 -20.89 -13.53
CA MET A 853 -31.28 -21.34 -14.90
C MET A 853 -30.42 -20.55 -15.89
N THR A 854 -29.87 -21.23 -16.88
CA THR A 854 -29.12 -20.58 -17.97
C THR A 854 -30.06 -20.25 -19.11
N VAL A 855 -30.22 -18.97 -19.42
CA VAL A 855 -30.99 -18.49 -20.55
C VAL A 855 -30.17 -18.63 -21.83
N THR A 856 -30.70 -19.38 -22.81
CA THR A 856 -30.00 -19.65 -24.08
C THR A 856 -30.61 -18.92 -25.27
N ALA A 857 -31.88 -18.52 -25.17
CA ALA A 857 -32.56 -17.69 -26.16
C ALA A 857 -33.71 -16.90 -25.54
N ILE A 858 -33.96 -15.70 -26.07
CA ILE A 858 -35.12 -14.86 -25.73
C ILE A 858 -35.80 -14.40 -27.03
N SER A 859 -37.12 -14.45 -27.05
CA SER A 859 -37.93 -13.95 -28.15
C SER A 859 -39.12 -13.16 -27.66
N GLY A 860 -39.59 -12.24 -28.49
CA GLY A 860 -40.73 -11.35 -28.21
C GLY A 860 -40.28 -9.88 -28.18
N ALA A 861 -41.05 -9.02 -28.84
CA ALA A 861 -40.87 -7.57 -28.89
C ALA A 861 -41.79 -6.82 -27.89
N SER A 862 -42.48 -7.55 -27.04
CA SER A 862 -43.34 -7.02 -25.99
C SER A 862 -43.37 -7.99 -24.80
N SER A 863 -43.71 -7.47 -23.61
CA SER A 863 -43.97 -8.28 -22.41
C SER A 863 -45.34 -9.00 -22.57
N PRO A 864 -45.46 -10.29 -22.20
CA PRO A 864 -44.35 -11.17 -21.76
C PRO A 864 -43.48 -11.69 -22.91
N GLN A 865 -42.17 -11.86 -22.64
CA GLN A 865 -41.22 -12.48 -23.56
C GLN A 865 -41.12 -13.98 -23.31
N ALA A 866 -40.75 -14.75 -24.36
CA ALA A 866 -40.49 -16.19 -24.21
C ALA A 866 -38.98 -16.45 -24.04
N PHE A 867 -38.58 -17.09 -22.94
CA PHE A 867 -37.24 -17.49 -22.61
C PHE A 867 -37.03 -18.99 -22.85
N THR A 868 -35.97 -19.37 -23.52
CA THR A 868 -35.51 -20.76 -23.57
C THR A 868 -34.40 -20.94 -22.58
N VAL A 869 -34.54 -21.91 -21.68
CA VAL A 869 -33.59 -22.08 -20.53
C VAL A 869 -33.10 -23.51 -20.37
N VAL A 870 -31.87 -23.63 -19.85
CA VAL A 870 -31.39 -24.85 -19.22
C VAL A 870 -31.73 -24.77 -17.74
N ARG A 871 -32.51 -25.76 -17.24
CA ARG A 871 -33.00 -25.79 -15.87
C ARG A 871 -32.02 -26.40 -14.90
N SER A 872 -32.19 -26.09 -13.65
CA SER A 872 -31.55 -26.76 -12.48
C SER A 872 -30.01 -26.74 -12.53
N VAL A 873 -29.43 -25.62 -12.95
CA VAL A 873 -27.97 -25.43 -13.04
C VAL A 873 -27.30 -25.58 -11.67
N ASN A 874 -28.03 -25.20 -10.59
CA ASN A 874 -27.61 -25.39 -9.22
C ASN A 874 -28.27 -26.63 -8.54
N SER A 875 -28.70 -27.58 -9.31
CA SER A 875 -29.36 -28.84 -8.84
C SER A 875 -30.70 -28.62 -8.12
N VAL A 876 -31.27 -27.44 -8.12
CA VAL A 876 -32.60 -27.18 -7.61
C VAL A 876 -33.61 -27.57 -8.65
N VAL A 877 -34.42 -28.61 -8.38
CA VAL A 877 -35.44 -29.17 -9.29
C VAL A 877 -36.80 -28.97 -8.72
N LYS A 878 -37.54 -27.95 -9.20
CA LYS A 878 -38.92 -27.67 -8.73
C LYS A 878 -39.77 -27.01 -9.79
N ALA A 879 -41.10 -27.16 -9.65
CA ALA A 879 -42.03 -26.35 -10.39
C ALA A 879 -41.99 -24.88 -9.90
N GLN A 880 -42.15 -23.94 -10.82
CA GLN A 880 -42.18 -22.52 -10.48
C GLN A 880 -43.61 -21.98 -10.64
N THR A 881 -44.03 -21.11 -9.73
CA THR A 881 -45.39 -20.51 -9.74
C THR A 881 -45.44 -19.27 -10.61
N ALA A 882 -46.61 -18.95 -11.13
CA ALA A 882 -46.87 -17.65 -11.76
C ALA A 882 -46.63 -16.53 -10.75
N GLY A 883 -46.01 -15.42 -11.19
CA GLY A 883 -45.62 -14.30 -10.34
C GLY A 883 -44.30 -14.49 -9.60
N ALA A 884 -43.63 -15.64 -9.72
CA ALA A 884 -42.28 -15.81 -9.12
C ALA A 884 -41.30 -14.77 -9.69
N PRO A 885 -40.63 -13.97 -8.86
CA PRO A 885 -39.68 -12.97 -9.32
C PRO A 885 -38.47 -13.61 -10.05
N LEU A 886 -38.01 -12.91 -11.07
CA LEU A 886 -36.89 -13.32 -11.90
C LEU A 886 -35.84 -12.22 -11.89
N THR A 887 -34.62 -12.56 -11.50
CA THR A 887 -33.49 -11.64 -11.45
C THR A 887 -32.29 -12.23 -12.18
N LEU A 888 -31.34 -11.40 -12.56
CA LEU A 888 -30.00 -11.88 -12.95
C LEU A 888 -29.37 -12.62 -11.75
N PHE A 889 -28.68 -13.72 -12.05
CA PHE A 889 -27.89 -14.42 -11.02
C PHE A 889 -26.71 -13.56 -10.53
N TYR A 890 -26.08 -12.81 -11.44
CA TYR A 890 -25.07 -11.81 -11.12
C TYR A 890 -25.64 -10.41 -11.37
N PRO A 891 -26.28 -9.79 -10.35
CA PRO A 891 -26.86 -8.46 -10.51
C PRO A 891 -25.76 -7.41 -10.67
N PRO A 892 -26.05 -6.29 -11.38
CA PRO A 892 -25.07 -5.21 -11.51
C PRO A 892 -24.90 -4.45 -10.18
N ILE A 893 -23.77 -4.64 -9.52
CA ILE A 893 -23.38 -3.93 -8.30
C ILE A 893 -22.41 -2.83 -8.71
N TRP A 894 -22.70 -1.58 -8.34
CA TRP A 894 -21.84 -0.46 -8.66
C TRP A 894 -20.82 -0.22 -7.54
N SER A 895 -19.53 -0.24 -7.88
CA SER A 895 -18.47 0.24 -7.02
C SER A 895 -18.26 1.73 -7.31
N LEU A 896 -18.85 2.58 -6.52
CA LEU A 896 -18.76 4.03 -6.67
C LEU A 896 -17.53 4.60 -5.97
#